data_9a442a2bb7447cab4157a7a9deb92413
#
_entry.id   9a442a2bb7447cab4157a7a9deb92413
#
_cell.length_a   1.000
_cell.length_b   1.000
_cell.length_c   1.000
_cell.angle_alpha   90.00
_cell.angle_beta   90.00
_cell.angle_gamma   90.00
#
_symmetry.space_group_name_H-M   'P 1'
#
loop_
_entity.id
_entity.type
_entity.pdbx_description
1 polymer ?
#
loop_
_entity_poly.entity_id
_entity_poly.type
_entity_poly.pdbx_seq_one_letter_code
_entity_poly.pdbx_strand_id
1 'polypeptide(L)'
;MKLTFNINYDTVFGEEVLLNIVETDSKGAKKTSQFRMNNRDGKHWWYELNRKEATLNTSLDYYYSVDCDWADSRHEWLTETHRLELSAVKGREYTVYDHWADVPEDSYLYSSAFTECVNRRPLPSIRPSAYDKTVRLIVRAPQLRTFEQLAVVGKPKSMGAWDVFKALPMYEHNYNEWIVDLNVETLDGEVLEFKFAALNTADTQHPLWETGMNREIHLPEIKNGEVVVYELSQAFFDICNRKLAGTLVPVFSLRSKTSYGIGDFGDLKKMIDWVAVTHQRVLQVLPINDTTTTHTWTDSYPYSCISIFALHPQYADLRQLPPLKDGKKSNDFEALRQELNALKQIDYERVNDAKQKYLHEIYQQEGKEMLKSKAFKQFFADSEQWLVPYAQYCYLRDKYGKADFSTWPDHQVWNEKERKQLSTPSSKEYKEVEFFYFVQFVLNQQMEAVHAYAREKGVILKGDIPIGVNRNGCDVWMEPKYFNLNGQAGAPPDDFSVNGQNWGFPTYNWDEMVKDGCKWWVRRFQNMNKYFDAYRIDHVLGFFRIWEIPSDAVHGLLGQFAPSLGMSREEIEGYGLHFLEDQFTKPFISDWIIDRVFHERAAEVKQRFLNHTHDDIYELKPEFSTQRKVEVAFEGKTSDADIWLRDGLYALISNVLFVRDRKDPNKFHPRISAQFDFTYEALYDSDKAVFNRIYNDYYYRRNNQFWYREAMKKLPKLVQATRMLVCAEDLGMVPDCVPWVMNNLKILSLELQSMPKDPHVRFGYLGSNPYRSVCTISSHDMPTLRQWWDEDFERTQAYYNSMLYRGGAAPHPLPGWLARDIVGRHLMSPSMLCILSVQDWLAIDEKLRLADQNAERINIPANPKHYWRYRMHVSIEDLMQNTDFRENVTELVCQSGRE
;
A
#
# COMPACT_ATOMS: atom_id res chain seq x y z
N MET A 1 38.56 -2.35 22.95
CA MET A 1 37.99 -1.11 22.38
C MET A 1 36.92 -0.60 23.33
N LYS A 2 37.05 0.66 23.79
CA LYS A 2 36.06 1.34 24.66
C LYS A 2 35.18 2.23 23.79
N LEU A 3 33.85 2.12 23.95
CA LEU A 3 32.84 2.95 23.30
C LEU A 3 32.01 3.65 24.40
N THR A 4 31.89 4.97 24.34
CA THR A 4 31.11 5.76 25.29
C THR A 4 30.02 6.48 24.52
N PHE A 5 28.76 6.14 24.79
CA PHE A 5 27.58 6.75 24.17
C PHE A 5 27.00 7.81 25.10
N ASN A 6 26.73 8.99 24.57
CA ASN A 6 26.12 10.11 25.32
C ASN A 6 24.92 10.64 24.52
N ILE A 7 23.81 10.87 25.20
CA ILE A 7 22.64 11.50 24.65
C ILE A 7 22.00 12.46 25.65
N ASN A 8 21.54 13.61 25.17
CA ASN A 8 20.74 14.54 25.94
C ASN A 8 19.24 14.31 25.64
N TYR A 9 18.52 13.87 26.68
CA TYR A 9 17.08 13.63 26.58
C TYR A 9 16.39 13.90 27.90
N ASP A 10 15.43 14.84 27.92
CA ASP A 10 14.72 15.22 29.16
C ASP A 10 13.72 14.11 29.53
N THR A 11 13.92 13.54 30.73
CA THR A 11 13.08 12.49 31.30
C THR A 11 12.39 12.97 32.56
N VAL A 12 11.25 12.34 32.89
CA VAL A 12 10.59 12.54 34.18
C VAL A 12 10.91 11.38 35.12
N PHE A 13 10.62 11.56 36.40
CA PHE A 13 10.91 10.53 37.42
C PHE A 13 10.19 9.21 37.07
N GLY A 14 10.96 8.12 37.06
CA GLY A 14 10.51 6.78 36.70
C GLY A 14 10.70 6.42 35.20
N GLU A 15 11.19 7.33 34.38
CA GLU A 15 11.65 7.03 33.01
C GLU A 15 13.15 6.70 32.98
N GLU A 16 13.51 5.77 32.12
CA GLU A 16 14.90 5.33 31.91
C GLU A 16 15.23 5.28 30.43
N VAL A 17 16.40 5.80 30.07
CA VAL A 17 16.89 5.70 28.69
C VAL A 17 17.69 4.41 28.54
N LEU A 18 17.38 3.67 27.47
CA LEU A 18 18.04 2.42 27.09
C LEU A 18 18.81 2.62 25.78
N LEU A 19 20.04 2.13 25.74
CA LEU A 19 20.80 1.96 24.50
C LEU A 19 20.50 0.59 23.92
N ASN A 20 19.99 0.54 22.70
CA ASN A 20 19.65 -0.69 21.98
C ASN A 20 20.66 -0.91 20.86
N ILE A 21 21.49 -1.95 20.97
CA ILE A 21 22.46 -2.33 19.93
C ILE A 21 21.87 -3.41 19.05
N VAL A 22 21.90 -3.17 17.74
CA VAL A 22 21.34 -4.08 16.73
C VAL A 22 22.47 -4.79 16.00
N GLU A 23 22.58 -6.10 16.19
CA GLU A 23 23.54 -6.95 15.50
C GLU A 23 22.81 -7.76 14.42
N THR A 24 23.32 -7.71 13.20
CA THR A 24 22.77 -8.48 12.07
C THR A 24 23.71 -9.65 11.78
N ASP A 25 23.19 -10.87 11.81
CA ASP A 25 23.97 -12.07 11.52
C ASP A 25 24.21 -12.23 10.02
N SER A 26 25.03 -13.21 9.64
CA SER A 26 25.36 -13.53 8.24
C SER A 26 24.16 -13.97 7.41
N LYS A 27 23.02 -14.26 8.02
CA LYS A 27 21.75 -14.62 7.38
C LYS A 27 20.75 -13.47 7.35
N GLY A 28 21.15 -12.27 7.86
CA GLY A 28 20.28 -11.08 7.91
C GLY A 28 19.33 -11.04 9.11
N ALA A 29 19.41 -12.01 10.03
CA ALA A 29 18.61 -11.97 11.25
C ALA A 29 19.16 -10.92 12.24
N LYS A 30 18.28 -10.04 12.70
CA LYS A 30 18.63 -8.96 13.64
C LYS A 30 18.41 -9.41 15.08
N LYS A 31 19.40 -9.17 15.91
CA LYS A 31 19.35 -9.37 17.37
C LYS A 31 19.62 -8.05 18.07
N THR A 32 18.72 -7.64 18.95
CA THR A 32 18.87 -6.41 19.74
C THR A 32 19.30 -6.76 21.15
N SER A 33 20.34 -6.07 21.62
CA SER A 33 20.81 -6.11 23.01
C SER A 33 20.56 -4.76 23.66
N GLN A 34 19.89 -4.74 24.82
CA GLN A 34 19.52 -3.53 25.54
C GLN A 34 20.44 -3.27 26.72
N PHE A 35 20.81 -2.02 26.93
CA PHE A 35 21.65 -1.55 28.03
C PHE A 35 21.01 -0.33 28.68
N ARG A 36 20.81 -0.40 30.00
CA ARG A 36 20.32 0.73 30.79
C ARG A 36 21.42 1.79 30.91
N MET A 37 21.10 3.02 30.51
CA MET A 37 22.05 4.11 30.58
C MET A 37 22.12 4.72 31.98
N ASN A 38 23.25 5.35 32.29
CA ASN A 38 23.46 6.09 33.53
C ASN A 38 23.02 7.55 33.34
N ASN A 39 22.54 8.18 34.41
CA ASN A 39 22.26 9.61 34.42
C ASN A 39 22.56 10.21 35.82
N ARG A 40 22.66 11.54 35.92
CA ARG A 40 22.81 12.28 37.16
C ARG A 40 21.73 13.33 37.40
N ASP A 41 21.07 13.79 36.36
CA ASP A 41 20.19 14.94 36.37
C ASP A 41 18.86 14.73 35.59
N GLY A 42 18.65 13.52 35.11
CA GLY A 42 17.49 13.20 34.31
C GLY A 42 17.52 13.74 32.87
N LYS A 43 18.64 14.32 32.46
CA LYS A 43 18.80 14.94 31.12
C LYS A 43 20.00 14.42 30.37
N HIS A 44 21.16 14.26 31.04
CA HIS A 44 22.39 13.77 30.43
C HIS A 44 22.55 12.28 30.69
N TRP A 45 22.43 11.47 29.64
CA TRP A 45 22.52 10.02 29.72
C TRP A 45 23.77 9.51 29.06
N TRP A 46 24.46 8.53 29.68
CA TRP A 46 25.64 7.91 29.09
C TRP A 46 25.73 6.43 29.42
N TYR A 47 26.44 5.68 28.52
CA TYR A 47 26.76 4.28 28.72
C TYR A 47 28.16 3.97 28.18
N GLU A 48 28.94 3.18 28.92
CA GLU A 48 30.26 2.70 28.49
C GLU A 48 30.19 1.23 28.13
N LEU A 49 30.52 0.90 26.88
CA LEU A 49 30.56 -0.45 26.33
C LEU A 49 32.01 -0.84 26.07
N ASN A 50 32.48 -1.94 26.69
CA ASN A 50 33.75 -2.54 26.36
C ASN A 50 33.58 -3.72 25.43
N ARG A 51 34.13 -3.62 24.20
CA ARG A 51 34.14 -4.70 23.21
C ARG A 51 35.55 -5.29 23.06
N LYS A 52 35.64 -6.61 22.85
CA LYS A 52 36.87 -7.21 22.34
C LYS A 52 37.15 -6.57 20.98
N GLU A 53 38.44 -6.24 20.73
CA GLU A 53 38.84 -5.77 19.41
C GLU A 53 38.41 -6.79 18.37
N ALA A 54 37.35 -6.48 17.68
CA ALA A 54 36.78 -7.35 16.69
C ALA A 54 37.31 -6.99 15.28
N THR A 55 37.27 -7.92 14.44
CA THR A 55 37.52 -7.91 13.02
C THR A 55 37.35 -6.55 12.34
N LEU A 56 38.32 -6.22 11.56
CA LEU A 56 38.53 -5.07 10.69
C LEU A 56 37.23 -4.51 10.05
N ASN A 57 37.01 -3.21 10.12
CA ASN A 57 35.95 -2.43 9.47
C ASN A 57 34.54 -2.92 9.77
N THR A 58 34.11 -2.84 11.02
CA THR A 58 32.74 -3.15 11.43
C THR A 58 31.96 -1.88 11.71
N SER A 59 30.70 -1.83 11.28
CA SER A 59 29.74 -0.83 11.74
C SER A 59 28.92 -1.37 12.92
N LEU A 60 28.45 -0.47 13.76
CA LEU A 60 27.56 -0.75 14.87
C LEU A 60 26.28 0.03 14.68
N ASP A 61 25.17 -0.67 14.48
CA ASP A 61 23.85 -0.05 14.40
C ASP A 61 23.22 -0.03 15.81
N TYR A 62 22.63 1.12 16.19
CA TYR A 62 22.00 1.27 17.50
C TYR A 62 20.93 2.35 17.48
N TYR A 63 20.06 2.35 18.50
CA TYR A 63 19.05 3.38 18.72
C TYR A 63 18.76 3.52 20.21
N TYR A 64 18.10 4.62 20.59
CA TYR A 64 17.68 4.84 21.95
C TYR A 64 16.18 4.60 22.13
N SER A 65 15.82 4.16 23.34
CA SER A 65 14.43 4.04 23.76
C SER A 65 14.27 4.53 25.20
N VAL A 66 13.05 4.91 25.56
CA VAL A 66 12.69 5.31 26.92
C VAL A 66 11.66 4.34 27.45
N ASP A 67 11.95 3.73 28.57
CA ASP A 67 11.07 2.79 29.24
C ASP A 67 10.52 3.41 30.53
N CYS A 68 9.29 3.05 30.89
CA CYS A 68 8.67 3.43 32.14
C CYS A 68 7.56 2.45 32.52
N ASP A 69 7.30 2.31 33.83
CA ASP A 69 6.31 1.34 34.36
C ASP A 69 4.85 1.78 34.18
N TRP A 70 4.60 3.04 33.79
CA TRP A 70 3.25 3.64 33.79
C TRP A 70 2.77 4.18 32.44
N ALA A 71 3.59 4.11 31.40
CA ALA A 71 3.23 4.48 30.03
C ALA A 71 3.88 3.54 29.02
N ASP A 72 3.40 3.58 27.77
CA ASP A 72 4.03 2.84 26.68
C ASP A 72 5.45 3.34 26.41
N SER A 73 6.40 2.43 26.17
CA SER A 73 7.78 2.76 25.84
C SER A 73 7.85 3.59 24.54
N ARG A 74 8.74 4.59 24.57
CA ARG A 74 9.04 5.43 23.39
C ARG A 74 10.37 5.01 22.80
N HIS A 75 10.53 5.08 21.51
CA HIS A 75 11.78 4.78 20.81
C HIS A 75 12.01 5.75 19.66
N GLU A 76 13.26 5.90 19.27
CA GLU A 76 13.63 6.65 18.09
C GLU A 76 13.09 6.05 16.79
N TRP A 77 13.31 6.73 15.69
CA TRP A 77 12.94 6.26 14.36
C TRP A 77 13.74 5.00 13.97
N LEU A 78 13.06 3.86 13.85
CA LEU A 78 13.70 2.56 13.61
C LEU A 78 14.05 2.30 12.14
N THR A 79 13.54 3.09 11.21
CA THR A 79 13.88 2.95 9.78
C THR A 79 15.31 3.41 9.51
N GLU A 80 15.75 4.47 10.18
CA GLU A 80 17.11 5.03 10.09
C GLU A 80 17.72 5.15 11.50
N THR A 81 18.33 4.07 11.96
CA THR A 81 19.02 4.02 13.24
C THR A 81 20.39 4.73 13.17
N HIS A 82 20.97 5.03 14.31
CA HIS A 82 22.36 5.50 14.36
C HIS A 82 23.30 4.42 13.84
N ARG A 83 24.40 4.85 13.20
CA ARG A 83 25.47 3.95 12.73
C ARG A 83 26.84 4.49 13.08
N LEU A 84 27.58 3.76 13.89
CA LEU A 84 28.96 4.08 14.23
C LEU A 84 29.92 3.21 13.43
N GLU A 85 30.71 3.85 12.58
CA GLU A 85 31.77 3.19 11.82
C GLU A 85 33.05 3.08 12.67
N LEU A 86 33.51 1.85 12.89
CA LEU A 86 34.66 1.52 13.72
C LEU A 86 35.89 1.29 12.86
N SER A 87 37.01 1.94 13.21
CA SER A 87 38.30 1.78 12.53
C SER A 87 38.94 0.43 12.90
N ALA A 88 39.68 -0.13 11.94
CA ALA A 88 40.54 -1.30 12.12
C ALA A 88 41.81 -1.03 12.98
N VAL A 89 42.09 0.22 13.30
CA VAL A 89 43.30 0.60 14.06
C VAL A 89 43.12 0.17 15.51
N LYS A 90 44.02 -0.67 16.00
CA LYS A 90 44.03 -1.11 17.42
C LYS A 90 44.20 0.05 18.41
N GLY A 91 43.55 -0.07 19.56
CA GLY A 91 43.65 0.89 20.63
C GLY A 91 42.82 2.17 20.45
N ARG A 92 41.95 2.23 19.42
CA ARG A 92 41.00 3.35 19.24
C ARG A 92 39.91 3.29 20.31
N GLU A 93 39.62 4.45 20.92
CA GLU A 93 38.45 4.68 21.78
C GLU A 93 37.50 5.64 21.10
N TYR A 94 36.19 5.44 21.29
CA TYR A 94 35.14 6.27 20.68
C TYR A 94 34.28 6.88 21.78
N THR A 95 34.11 8.20 21.72
CA THR A 95 33.16 8.94 22.54
C THR A 95 32.14 9.58 21.61
N VAL A 96 30.89 9.14 21.72
CA VAL A 96 29.80 9.54 20.81
C VAL A 96 28.87 10.48 21.54
N TYR A 97 28.48 11.56 20.87
CA TYR A 97 27.47 12.53 21.32
C TYR A 97 26.35 12.52 20.28
N ASP A 98 25.23 11.93 20.66
CA ASP A 98 24.04 11.79 19.82
C ASP A 98 22.94 12.76 20.22
N HIS A 99 21.97 12.92 19.34
CA HIS A 99 20.71 13.55 19.62
C HIS A 99 19.58 12.58 19.33
N TRP A 100 18.43 12.76 20.00
CA TRP A 100 17.27 11.91 19.78
C TRP A 100 16.72 12.10 18.36
N ALA A 101 16.56 11.00 17.62
CA ALA A 101 16.15 10.97 16.24
C ALA A 101 14.66 10.61 16.11
N ASP A 102 13.78 11.62 16.03
CA ASP A 102 12.37 11.44 15.66
C ASP A 102 12.21 11.28 14.15
N VAL A 103 11.03 10.83 13.72
CA VAL A 103 10.67 10.77 12.29
C VAL A 103 10.63 12.17 11.70
N PRO A 104 11.54 12.55 10.79
CA PRO A 104 11.58 13.90 10.24
C PRO A 104 10.42 14.17 9.26
N GLU A 105 10.07 15.44 9.07
CA GLU A 105 9.00 15.84 8.13
C GLU A 105 9.28 15.42 6.68
N ASP A 106 10.56 15.34 6.31
CA ASP A 106 11.03 14.91 5.00
C ASP A 106 11.48 13.43 4.97
N SER A 107 10.95 12.60 5.87
CA SER A 107 11.25 11.16 5.96
C SER A 107 11.07 10.38 4.66
N TYR A 108 10.20 10.86 3.75
CA TYR A 108 10.02 10.27 2.43
C TYR A 108 11.31 10.23 1.61
N LEU A 109 12.23 11.20 1.82
CA LEU A 109 13.52 11.24 1.14
C LEU A 109 14.45 10.07 1.51
N TYR A 110 14.20 9.43 2.64
CA TYR A 110 14.91 8.23 3.10
C TYR A 110 14.30 6.94 2.56
N SER A 111 13.15 7.01 1.89
CA SER A 111 12.54 5.83 1.28
C SER A 111 13.36 5.31 0.11
N SER A 112 13.24 4.02 -0.19
CA SER A 112 13.93 3.40 -1.33
C SER A 112 13.49 4.00 -2.68
N ALA A 113 12.29 4.58 -2.75
CA ALA A 113 11.84 5.35 -3.91
C ALA A 113 12.78 6.51 -4.25
N PHE A 114 13.32 7.16 -3.24
CA PHE A 114 14.28 8.26 -3.44
C PHE A 114 15.72 7.76 -3.43
N THR A 115 16.14 7.00 -2.45
CA THR A 115 17.54 6.58 -2.29
C THR A 115 18.01 5.58 -3.35
N GLU A 116 17.13 4.72 -3.85
CA GLU A 116 17.46 3.67 -4.82
C GLU A 116 17.05 4.03 -6.27
N CYS A 117 16.14 4.99 -6.45
CA CYS A 117 15.65 5.39 -7.76
C CYS A 117 16.05 6.82 -8.12
N VAL A 118 15.35 7.81 -7.55
CA VAL A 118 15.43 9.22 -7.99
C VAL A 118 16.75 9.88 -7.61
N ASN A 119 17.23 9.67 -6.41
CA ASN A 119 18.47 10.24 -5.85
C ASN A 119 19.60 9.20 -5.75
N ARG A 120 19.48 8.10 -6.48
CA ARG A 120 20.48 7.03 -6.45
C ARG A 120 21.86 7.53 -6.80
N ARG A 121 22.82 7.27 -5.90
CA ARG A 121 24.24 7.53 -6.13
C ARG A 121 25.08 6.44 -5.48
N PRO A 122 26.27 6.16 -6.04
CA PRO A 122 27.17 5.18 -5.42
C PRO A 122 27.70 5.73 -4.11
N LEU A 123 27.64 4.94 -3.05
CA LEU A 123 28.27 5.28 -1.76
C LEU A 123 29.78 5.10 -1.86
N PRO A 124 30.59 6.08 -1.42
CA PRO A 124 32.03 5.95 -1.39
C PRO A 124 32.47 4.91 -0.36
N SER A 125 33.64 4.34 -0.57
CA SER A 125 34.29 3.52 0.45
C SER A 125 34.62 4.36 1.66
N ILE A 126 34.24 3.89 2.85
CA ILE A 126 34.57 4.57 4.10
C ILE A 126 36.06 4.53 4.32
N ARG A 127 36.66 5.69 4.63
CA ARG A 127 38.05 5.81 5.02
C ARG A 127 38.14 5.97 6.53
N PRO A 128 38.71 5.01 7.25
CA PRO A 128 38.94 5.19 8.68
C PRO A 128 39.84 6.39 8.95
N SER A 129 39.60 7.07 10.08
CA SER A 129 40.43 8.19 10.51
C SER A 129 41.92 7.84 10.52
N ALA A 130 42.70 8.69 9.93
CA ALA A 130 44.16 8.60 9.96
C ALA A 130 44.83 9.45 11.07
N TYR A 131 44.04 10.22 11.83
CA TYR A 131 44.57 11.16 12.84
C TYR A 131 44.69 10.52 14.21
N ASP A 132 45.67 10.94 14.98
CA ASP A 132 45.83 10.46 16.36
C ASP A 132 44.73 10.97 17.28
N LYS A 133 44.29 12.21 17.05
CA LYS A 133 43.12 12.82 17.70
C LYS A 133 42.13 13.26 16.67
N THR A 134 40.92 12.72 16.72
CA THR A 134 39.92 12.93 15.66
C THR A 134 38.61 13.47 16.23
N VAL A 135 38.07 14.50 15.57
CA VAL A 135 36.67 14.88 15.68
C VAL A 135 35.97 14.42 14.42
N ARG A 136 34.95 13.59 14.58
CA ARG A 136 34.08 13.11 13.51
C ARG A 136 32.76 13.84 13.57
N LEU A 137 32.38 14.48 12.47
CA LEU A 137 31.05 15.06 12.30
C LEU A 137 30.20 14.14 11.42
N ILE A 138 29.00 13.83 11.88
CA ILE A 138 27.98 13.08 11.14
C ILE A 138 26.75 13.98 11.04
N VAL A 139 26.20 14.14 9.82
CA VAL A 139 25.02 14.97 9.60
C VAL A 139 24.18 14.40 8.47
N ARG A 140 22.86 14.45 8.60
CA ARG A 140 21.91 14.07 7.56
C ARG A 140 21.56 15.26 6.69
N ALA A 141 21.58 15.07 5.37
CA ALA A 141 21.24 16.08 4.37
C ALA A 141 20.46 15.46 3.21
N PRO A 142 19.20 15.01 3.43
CA PRO A 142 18.44 14.21 2.46
C PRO A 142 17.95 15.00 1.26
N GLN A 143 17.95 16.34 1.31
CA GLN A 143 17.53 17.21 0.22
C GLN A 143 18.53 17.25 -0.94
N LEU A 144 19.80 16.87 -0.70
CA LEU A 144 20.86 16.96 -1.71
C LEU A 144 20.57 16.05 -2.91
N ARG A 145 20.75 16.60 -4.11
CA ARG A 145 20.56 15.89 -5.37
C ARG A 145 21.83 15.11 -5.75
N THR A 146 21.74 14.25 -6.75
CA THR A 146 22.84 13.36 -7.18
C THR A 146 24.12 14.09 -7.60
N PHE A 147 24.00 15.33 -8.05
CA PHE A 147 25.11 16.19 -8.45
C PHE A 147 25.57 17.18 -7.37
N GLU A 148 25.08 17.04 -6.13
CA GLU A 148 25.44 17.87 -4.99
C GLU A 148 26.23 17.06 -3.97
N GLN A 149 27.27 17.68 -3.41
CA GLN A 149 28.11 17.11 -2.37
C GLN A 149 28.09 18.01 -1.15
N LEU A 150 27.95 17.42 0.03
CA LEU A 150 28.03 18.18 1.27
C LEU A 150 29.49 18.50 1.60
N ALA A 151 29.71 19.71 2.09
CA ALA A 151 31.00 20.15 2.62
C ALA A 151 30.79 20.90 3.92
N VAL A 152 31.80 20.89 4.80
CA VAL A 152 31.84 21.70 6.00
C VAL A 152 32.81 22.85 5.82
N VAL A 153 32.38 24.06 6.22
CA VAL A 153 33.18 25.26 6.20
C VAL A 153 33.14 25.93 7.57
N GLY A 154 34.25 26.40 8.04
CA GLY A 154 34.33 26.96 9.39
C GLY A 154 35.56 27.86 9.61
N LYS A 155 35.71 28.33 10.82
CA LYS A 155 36.78 29.24 11.22
C LYS A 155 38.20 28.68 11.02
N PRO A 156 38.50 27.40 11.31
CA PRO A 156 39.82 26.82 11.07
C PRO A 156 40.24 26.85 9.58
N LYS A 157 41.54 27.05 9.35
CA LYS A 157 42.10 26.98 7.98
C LYS A 157 41.86 25.63 7.31
N SER A 158 41.89 24.55 8.05
CA SER A 158 41.61 23.20 7.58
C SER A 158 40.15 23.03 7.11
N MET A 159 39.26 23.93 7.51
CA MET A 159 37.85 23.99 7.12
C MET A 159 37.54 25.19 6.21
N GLY A 160 38.53 25.73 5.51
CA GLY A 160 38.37 26.80 4.54
C GLY A 160 38.40 28.23 5.08
N ALA A 161 38.52 28.47 6.42
CA ALA A 161 38.49 29.80 7.03
C ALA A 161 37.33 30.68 6.50
N TRP A 162 36.09 30.12 6.46
CA TRP A 162 34.88 30.71 5.95
C TRP A 162 34.86 30.96 4.40
N ASP A 163 35.87 30.49 3.68
CA ASP A 163 35.86 30.49 2.22
C ASP A 163 35.20 29.19 1.72
N VAL A 164 33.98 29.30 1.22
CA VAL A 164 33.17 28.13 0.79
C VAL A 164 33.83 27.36 -0.37
N PHE A 165 34.67 28.04 -1.19
CA PHE A 165 35.44 27.39 -2.26
C PHE A 165 36.64 26.58 -1.75
N LYS A 166 36.96 26.71 -0.45
CA LYS A 166 37.95 25.90 0.27
C LYS A 166 37.32 25.03 1.33
N ALA A 167 35.99 24.89 1.31
CA ALA A 167 35.25 24.03 2.24
C ALA A 167 35.77 22.59 2.17
N LEU A 168 35.80 21.90 3.30
CA LEU A 168 36.23 20.51 3.38
C LEU A 168 35.09 19.58 2.95
N PRO A 169 35.25 18.83 1.83
CA PRO A 169 34.22 17.90 1.36
C PRO A 169 33.94 16.79 2.36
N MET A 170 32.68 16.43 2.51
CA MET A 170 32.21 15.29 3.29
C MET A 170 31.95 14.08 2.41
N TYR A 171 31.85 12.92 3.03
CA TYR A 171 31.55 11.65 2.36
C TYR A 171 30.19 11.14 2.81
N GLU A 172 29.33 10.74 1.87
CA GLU A 172 28.10 10.03 2.18
C GLU A 172 28.43 8.58 2.50
N HIS A 173 28.35 8.19 3.76
CA HIS A 173 28.72 6.84 4.19
C HIS A 173 27.51 5.90 4.36
N ASN A 174 26.35 6.48 4.50
CA ASN A 174 25.05 5.83 4.48
C ASN A 174 24.08 6.72 3.69
N TYR A 175 22.93 6.25 3.29
CA TYR A 175 21.97 7.05 2.55
C TYR A 175 21.64 8.36 3.25
N ASN A 176 21.87 9.48 2.54
CA ASN A 176 21.65 10.85 3.02
C ASN A 176 22.39 11.24 4.29
N GLU A 177 23.33 10.43 4.77
CA GLU A 177 24.14 10.67 5.95
C GLU A 177 25.62 10.88 5.57
N TRP A 178 26.12 12.05 5.93
CA TRP A 178 27.43 12.53 5.53
C TRP A 178 28.37 12.56 6.72
N ILE A 179 29.63 12.19 6.48
CA ILE A 179 30.68 12.06 7.49
C ILE A 179 31.95 12.80 7.06
N VAL A 180 32.63 13.40 8.04
CA VAL A 180 33.98 13.97 7.87
C VAL A 180 34.78 13.78 9.15
N ASP A 181 36.07 13.45 9.01
CA ASP A 181 37.04 13.37 10.08
C ASP A 181 37.94 14.62 10.08
N LEU A 182 38.00 15.30 11.22
CA LEU A 182 38.78 16.49 11.42
C LEU A 182 40.01 16.15 12.32
N ASN A 183 41.19 16.61 11.92
CA ASN A 183 42.38 16.51 12.77
C ASN A 183 42.35 17.59 13.85
N VAL A 184 42.22 17.19 15.12
CA VAL A 184 42.16 18.09 16.27
C VAL A 184 43.34 19.06 16.30
N GLU A 185 44.54 18.63 15.87
CA GLU A 185 45.72 19.46 15.86
C GLU A 185 45.66 20.65 14.87
N THR A 186 44.71 20.60 13.94
CA THR A 186 44.48 21.67 12.95
C THR A 186 43.31 22.56 13.31
N LEU A 187 42.62 22.31 14.43
CA LEU A 187 41.50 23.10 14.92
C LEU A 187 41.98 24.19 15.86
N ASP A 188 41.41 25.38 15.76
CA ASP A 188 41.77 26.55 16.57
C ASP A 188 40.83 26.66 17.80
N GLY A 189 41.37 26.36 19.03
CA GLY A 189 40.67 26.56 20.28
C GLY A 189 39.71 25.44 20.71
N GLU A 190 38.96 25.68 21.80
CA GLU A 190 38.02 24.71 22.40
C GLU A 190 36.62 24.77 21.78
N VAL A 191 36.32 25.80 20.98
CA VAL A 191 35.02 25.99 20.31
C VAL A 191 35.19 25.89 18.81
N LEU A 192 34.53 24.90 18.20
CA LEU A 192 34.49 24.73 16.79
C LEU A 192 33.23 25.40 16.21
N GLU A 193 33.42 26.50 15.48
CA GLU A 193 32.35 27.22 14.79
C GLU A 193 32.39 26.89 13.29
N PHE A 194 31.26 26.43 12.73
CA PHE A 194 31.18 25.98 11.36
C PHE A 194 29.75 26.05 10.78
N LYS A 195 29.64 25.76 9.49
CA LYS A 195 28.37 25.64 8.76
C LYS A 195 28.53 24.64 7.62
N PHE A 196 27.43 24.05 7.16
CA PHE A 196 27.45 23.18 6.00
C PHE A 196 27.15 23.96 4.69
N ALA A 197 27.72 23.48 3.61
CA ALA A 197 27.45 23.97 2.26
C ALA A 197 27.25 22.80 1.29
N ALA A 198 26.25 22.90 0.41
CA ALA A 198 26.08 21.99 -0.69
C ALA A 198 26.85 22.54 -1.91
N LEU A 199 27.84 21.77 -2.36
CA LEU A 199 28.65 22.06 -3.52
C LEU A 199 28.07 21.37 -4.74
N ASN A 200 27.71 22.13 -5.77
CA ASN A 200 27.20 21.59 -7.01
C ASN A 200 28.39 21.21 -7.94
N THR A 201 28.49 19.92 -8.30
CA THR A 201 29.58 19.42 -9.15
C THR A 201 29.44 19.85 -10.61
N ALA A 202 28.22 20.23 -11.02
CA ALA A 202 27.95 20.75 -12.37
C ALA A 202 28.08 22.28 -12.46
N ASP A 203 27.81 22.99 -11.37
CA ASP A 203 27.95 24.45 -11.25
C ASP A 203 28.73 24.79 -9.97
N THR A 204 30.04 24.87 -10.09
CA THR A 204 30.94 25.13 -8.96
C THR A 204 30.91 26.60 -8.48
N GLN A 205 30.19 27.49 -9.16
CA GLN A 205 30.17 28.91 -8.83
C GLN A 205 29.06 29.33 -7.86
N HIS A 206 28.05 28.48 -7.68
CA HIS A 206 26.87 28.79 -6.88
C HIS A 206 26.66 27.74 -5.77
N PRO A 207 27.53 27.69 -4.74
CA PRO A 207 27.31 26.81 -3.59
C PRO A 207 26.11 27.27 -2.78
N LEU A 208 25.32 26.31 -2.27
CA LEU A 208 24.20 26.59 -1.39
C LEU A 208 24.65 26.48 0.07
N TRP A 209 24.34 27.50 0.86
CA TRP A 209 24.60 27.47 2.29
C TRP A 209 23.44 26.83 3.04
N GLU A 210 23.78 26.12 4.09
CA GLU A 210 22.79 25.65 5.08
C GLU A 210 21.98 26.83 5.63
N THR A 211 20.68 26.62 5.80
CA THR A 211 19.77 27.62 6.41
C THR A 211 20.04 27.74 7.93
N GLY A 212 19.71 28.89 8.51
CA GLY A 212 19.87 29.11 9.94
C GLY A 212 21.21 29.72 10.34
N MET A 213 21.54 29.65 11.63
CA MET A 213 22.76 30.20 12.21
C MET A 213 23.96 29.27 12.04
N ASN A 214 25.17 29.76 12.30
CA ASN A 214 26.36 28.93 12.38
C ASN A 214 26.19 27.89 13.52
N ARG A 215 26.79 26.74 13.34
CA ARG A 215 26.83 25.68 14.36
C ARG A 215 28.06 25.89 15.27
N GLU A 216 27.91 25.58 16.54
CA GLU A 216 29.00 25.64 17.52
C GLU A 216 29.06 24.33 18.28
N ILE A 217 30.28 23.80 18.44
CA ILE A 217 30.56 22.63 19.28
C ILE A 217 31.69 22.97 20.24
N HIS A 218 31.46 22.71 21.53
CA HIS A 218 32.50 22.75 22.55
C HIS A 218 33.25 21.42 22.58
N LEU A 219 34.52 21.45 22.19
CA LEU A 219 35.34 20.23 22.13
C LEU A 219 35.85 19.87 23.53
N PRO A 220 35.69 18.62 23.97
CA PRO A 220 36.34 18.14 25.19
C PRO A 220 37.83 17.97 24.95
N GLU A 221 38.59 17.73 26.06
CA GLU A 221 39.98 17.28 25.94
C GLU A 221 40.05 15.93 25.24
N ILE A 222 40.64 15.85 24.06
CA ILE A 222 40.74 14.65 23.24
C ILE A 222 42.12 14.02 23.36
N LYS A 223 42.18 12.75 23.75
CA LYS A 223 43.39 11.99 23.96
C LYS A 223 43.93 11.35 22.68
N ASN A 224 45.20 10.99 22.68
CA ASN A 224 45.79 10.20 21.61
C ASN A 224 45.06 8.86 21.48
N GLY A 225 44.67 8.50 20.26
CA GLY A 225 43.88 7.30 19.94
C GLY A 225 42.35 7.48 20.08
N GLU A 226 41.89 8.65 20.51
CA GLU A 226 40.47 8.92 20.71
C GLU A 226 39.80 9.52 19.44
N VAL A 227 38.59 9.03 19.11
CA VAL A 227 37.69 9.57 18.11
C VAL A 227 36.43 10.07 18.81
N VAL A 228 36.25 11.39 18.86
CA VAL A 228 35.04 12.02 19.37
C VAL A 228 34.07 12.22 18.20
N VAL A 229 32.89 11.61 18.29
CA VAL A 229 31.87 11.61 17.24
C VAL A 229 30.74 12.52 17.68
N TYR A 230 30.38 13.46 16.83
CA TYR A 230 29.18 14.28 16.97
C TYR A 230 28.20 13.94 15.88
N GLU A 231 27.08 13.33 16.23
CA GLU A 231 25.93 13.22 15.34
C GLU A 231 25.08 14.49 15.48
N LEU A 232 24.98 15.23 14.38
CA LEU A 232 24.39 16.57 14.37
C LEU A 232 22.95 16.50 13.84
N SER A 233 22.13 17.46 14.28
CA SER A 233 20.81 17.66 13.70
C SER A 233 20.90 17.86 12.18
N GLN A 234 19.86 17.44 11.45
CA GLN A 234 19.78 17.54 9.99
C GLN A 234 20.15 18.92 9.46
N ALA A 235 20.92 18.96 8.38
CA ALA A 235 21.20 20.19 7.64
C ALA A 235 20.08 20.48 6.64
N PHE A 236 19.57 21.71 6.62
CA PHE A 236 18.51 22.16 5.76
C PHE A 236 19.03 23.18 4.74
N PHE A 237 18.62 23.01 3.49
CA PHE A 237 18.97 23.86 2.36
C PHE A 237 17.70 24.42 1.72
N ASP A 238 17.80 25.61 1.11
CA ASP A 238 16.69 26.19 0.32
C ASP A 238 16.62 25.51 -1.05
N ILE A 239 16.18 24.27 -1.03
CA ILE A 239 15.98 23.43 -2.23
C ILE A 239 14.49 23.11 -2.34
N CYS A 240 13.92 23.39 -3.52
CA CYS A 240 12.51 23.09 -3.77
C CYS A 240 12.21 21.60 -3.58
N ASN A 241 11.09 21.31 -2.94
CA ASN A 241 10.60 19.95 -2.78
C ASN A 241 10.39 19.28 -4.15
N ARG A 242 10.86 18.04 -4.26
CA ARG A 242 10.69 17.24 -5.49
C ARG A 242 9.20 16.94 -5.72
N LYS A 243 8.78 17.10 -6.98
CA LYS A 243 7.49 16.65 -7.49
C LYS A 243 7.73 15.70 -8.65
N LEU A 244 7.00 14.60 -8.72
CA LEU A 244 7.20 13.56 -9.72
C LEU A 244 5.91 13.27 -10.47
N ALA A 245 6.02 13.03 -11.78
CA ALA A 245 4.93 12.54 -12.61
C ALA A 245 5.02 11.01 -12.80
N GLY A 246 3.90 10.37 -13.04
CA GLY A 246 3.84 8.94 -13.27
C GLY A 246 2.63 8.47 -14.05
N THR A 247 2.68 7.20 -14.41
CA THR A 247 1.61 6.49 -15.10
C THR A 247 1.13 5.31 -14.27
N LEU A 248 -0.20 5.12 -14.20
CA LEU A 248 -0.83 3.92 -13.69
C LEU A 248 -1.29 3.06 -14.86
N VAL A 249 -0.88 1.79 -14.86
CA VAL A 249 -1.38 0.78 -15.78
C VAL A 249 -1.29 -0.61 -15.14
N PRO A 250 -2.38 -1.40 -15.13
CA PRO A 250 -2.30 -2.79 -14.68
C PRO A 250 -1.33 -3.59 -15.55
N VAL A 251 -0.52 -4.48 -14.94
CA VAL A 251 0.40 -5.32 -15.72
C VAL A 251 -0.36 -6.13 -16.77
N PHE A 252 -1.52 -6.69 -16.42
CA PHE A 252 -2.34 -7.46 -17.36
C PHE A 252 -2.83 -6.65 -18.57
N SER A 253 -2.97 -5.32 -18.41
CA SER A 253 -3.45 -4.44 -19.48
C SER A 253 -2.38 -4.07 -20.50
N LEU A 254 -1.12 -4.29 -20.21
CA LEU A 254 -0.01 -3.98 -21.11
C LEU A 254 -0.12 -4.78 -22.42
N ARG A 255 0.26 -4.14 -23.52
CA ARG A 255 0.32 -4.76 -24.86
C ARG A 255 1.66 -4.45 -25.48
N SER A 256 2.38 -5.48 -25.90
CA SER A 256 3.49 -5.36 -26.84
C SER A 256 3.22 -6.19 -28.11
N LYS A 257 4.02 -6.00 -29.14
CA LYS A 257 3.91 -6.79 -30.38
C LYS A 257 4.18 -8.28 -30.15
N THR A 258 4.83 -8.61 -29.05
CA THR A 258 5.24 -9.96 -28.69
C THR A 258 4.56 -10.51 -27.43
N SER A 259 3.57 -9.82 -26.87
CA SER A 259 2.77 -10.30 -25.73
C SER A 259 2.01 -11.59 -26.07
N TYR A 260 1.63 -12.34 -25.03
CA TYR A 260 0.85 -13.57 -25.17
C TYR A 260 -0.66 -13.35 -24.89
N GLY A 261 -1.23 -12.27 -25.42
CA GLY A 261 -2.64 -11.92 -25.21
C GLY A 261 -2.92 -11.23 -23.87
N ILE A 262 -1.92 -11.05 -23.05
CA ILE A 262 -1.93 -10.36 -21.75
C ILE A 262 -0.56 -9.72 -21.51
N GLY A 263 -0.52 -8.63 -20.72
CA GLY A 263 0.74 -8.06 -20.30
C GLY A 263 1.48 -8.95 -19.30
N ASP A 264 2.80 -8.95 -19.37
CA ASP A 264 3.69 -9.74 -18.53
C ASP A 264 4.87 -8.91 -17.99
N PHE A 265 5.76 -9.52 -17.22
CA PHE A 265 6.91 -8.82 -16.62
C PHE A 265 7.91 -8.31 -17.68
N GLY A 266 8.02 -8.95 -18.83
CA GLY A 266 8.79 -8.42 -19.95
C GLY A 266 8.18 -7.17 -20.56
N ASP A 267 6.86 -7.12 -20.67
CA ASP A 267 6.12 -5.95 -21.11
C ASP A 267 6.21 -4.81 -20.09
N LEU A 268 6.21 -5.13 -18.80
CA LEU A 268 6.42 -4.15 -17.74
C LEU A 268 7.79 -3.46 -17.87
N LYS A 269 8.82 -4.22 -18.21
CA LYS A 269 10.17 -3.66 -18.49
C LYS A 269 10.15 -2.68 -19.65
N LYS A 270 9.43 -2.99 -20.73
CA LYS A 270 9.26 -2.07 -21.88
C LYS A 270 8.49 -0.81 -21.49
N MET A 271 7.48 -0.93 -20.61
CA MET A 271 6.71 0.21 -20.14
C MET A 271 7.55 1.16 -19.27
N ILE A 272 8.53 0.64 -18.51
CA ILE A 272 9.52 1.46 -17.78
C ILE A 272 10.29 2.36 -18.74
N ASP A 273 10.67 1.87 -19.91
CA ASP A 273 11.38 2.68 -20.92
C ASP A 273 10.52 3.84 -21.41
N TRP A 274 9.24 3.62 -21.65
CA TRP A 274 8.32 4.70 -22.06
C TRP A 274 8.14 5.75 -20.95
N VAL A 275 7.96 5.32 -19.71
CA VAL A 275 7.88 6.21 -18.54
C VAL A 275 9.15 7.05 -18.41
N ALA A 276 10.32 6.43 -18.53
CA ALA A 276 11.61 7.11 -18.42
C ALA A 276 11.84 8.13 -19.56
N VAL A 277 11.55 7.76 -20.82
CA VAL A 277 11.78 8.62 -21.98
C VAL A 277 10.85 9.83 -22.03
N THR A 278 9.69 9.75 -21.38
CA THR A 278 8.75 10.87 -21.22
C THR A 278 9.00 11.69 -19.95
N HIS A 279 10.18 11.54 -19.33
CA HIS A 279 10.61 12.21 -18.10
C HIS A 279 9.74 11.94 -16.86
N GLN A 280 8.85 10.96 -16.94
CA GLN A 280 8.13 10.48 -15.77
C GLN A 280 9.07 9.65 -14.88
N ARG A 281 8.74 9.55 -13.59
CA ARG A 281 9.57 8.87 -12.60
C ARG A 281 8.82 7.79 -11.80
N VAL A 282 7.53 7.60 -12.05
CA VAL A 282 6.73 6.61 -11.32
C VAL A 282 5.92 5.77 -12.29
N LEU A 283 5.99 4.45 -12.12
CA LEU A 283 5.10 3.49 -12.79
C LEU A 283 4.33 2.73 -11.71
N GLN A 284 3.03 2.99 -11.62
CA GLN A 284 2.14 2.31 -10.69
C GLN A 284 1.41 1.17 -11.38
N VAL A 285 1.37 0.03 -10.72
CA VAL A 285 0.63 -1.16 -11.17
C VAL A 285 -0.46 -1.54 -10.17
N LEU A 286 -1.37 -2.42 -10.56
CA LEU A 286 -2.32 -3.08 -9.67
C LEU A 286 -1.70 -4.33 -9.06
N PRO A 287 -2.37 -5.01 -8.08
CA PRO A 287 -1.81 -6.18 -7.42
C PRO A 287 -1.37 -7.27 -8.41
N ILE A 288 -0.23 -7.88 -8.13
CA ILE A 288 0.42 -8.90 -9.00
C ILE A 288 0.43 -10.30 -8.41
N ASN A 289 -0.19 -10.48 -7.24
CA ASN A 289 -0.27 -11.77 -6.58
C ASN A 289 -1.22 -12.75 -7.28
N ASP A 290 -1.03 -14.04 -7.03
CA ASP A 290 -1.86 -15.09 -7.61
C ASP A 290 -3.29 -15.07 -7.07
N THR A 291 -4.26 -15.09 -7.97
CA THR A 291 -5.70 -15.08 -7.68
C THR A 291 -6.42 -16.34 -8.16
N THR A 292 -5.67 -17.36 -8.56
CA THR A 292 -6.22 -18.56 -9.24
C THR A 292 -6.99 -19.45 -8.27
N THR A 293 -8.31 -19.48 -8.41
CA THR A 293 -9.22 -20.32 -7.61
C THR A 293 -10.03 -21.30 -8.46
N THR A 294 -10.56 -20.84 -9.58
CA THR A 294 -11.50 -21.59 -10.43
C THR A 294 -10.96 -21.92 -11.82
N HIS A 295 -9.84 -21.33 -12.21
CA HIS A 295 -9.31 -21.32 -13.58
C HIS A 295 -10.27 -20.72 -14.62
N THR A 296 -11.22 -19.89 -14.17
CA THR A 296 -12.15 -19.16 -15.04
C THR A 296 -11.88 -17.65 -14.98
N TRP A 297 -12.58 -16.90 -15.82
CA TRP A 297 -12.47 -15.43 -15.87
C TRP A 297 -12.78 -14.74 -14.53
N THR A 298 -13.48 -15.41 -13.61
CA THR A 298 -13.76 -14.88 -12.26
C THR A 298 -12.49 -14.67 -11.44
N ASP A 299 -11.41 -15.39 -11.78
CA ASP A 299 -10.08 -15.21 -11.18
C ASP A 299 -9.34 -13.96 -11.68
N SER A 300 -9.92 -13.22 -12.64
CA SER A 300 -9.31 -12.01 -13.19
C SER A 300 -9.26 -10.83 -12.22
N TYR A 301 -9.94 -10.93 -11.07
CA TYR A 301 -9.99 -9.90 -10.04
C TYR A 301 -8.67 -9.83 -9.25
N PRO A 302 -7.85 -8.78 -9.44
CA PRO A 302 -6.48 -8.75 -8.91
C PRO A 302 -6.40 -8.59 -7.39
N TYR A 303 -7.47 -8.14 -6.74
CA TYR A 303 -7.53 -7.92 -5.29
C TYR A 303 -7.89 -9.19 -4.48
N SER A 304 -8.25 -10.28 -5.15
CA SER A 304 -8.66 -11.55 -4.51
C SER A 304 -7.52 -12.57 -4.50
N CYS A 305 -6.36 -12.21 -3.95
CA CYS A 305 -5.21 -13.12 -3.95
C CYS A 305 -5.40 -14.34 -3.05
N ILE A 306 -4.91 -15.48 -3.50
CA ILE A 306 -4.84 -16.73 -2.72
C ILE A 306 -3.61 -16.78 -1.83
N SER A 307 -2.60 -15.99 -2.12
CA SER A 307 -1.36 -15.86 -1.36
C SER A 307 -0.82 -14.44 -1.42
N ILE A 308 -0.43 -13.90 -0.28
CA ILE A 308 0.23 -12.59 -0.18
C ILE A 308 1.69 -12.61 -0.68
N PHE A 309 2.22 -13.78 -0.98
CA PHE A 309 3.60 -13.98 -1.42
C PHE A 309 3.71 -14.37 -2.89
N ALA A 310 2.91 -15.34 -3.33
CA ALA A 310 3.01 -15.91 -4.66
C ALA A 310 2.59 -14.91 -5.76
N LEU A 311 3.36 -14.86 -6.84
CA LEU A 311 3.06 -14.05 -8.02
C LEU A 311 2.14 -14.82 -8.97
N HIS A 312 1.26 -14.10 -9.68
CA HIS A 312 0.31 -14.71 -10.61
C HIS A 312 1.04 -15.31 -11.83
N PRO A 313 0.85 -16.60 -12.16
CA PRO A 313 1.53 -17.25 -13.27
C PRO A 313 1.32 -16.59 -14.64
N GLN A 314 0.19 -15.87 -14.84
CA GLN A 314 -0.08 -15.14 -16.07
C GLN A 314 0.96 -14.08 -16.42
N TYR A 315 1.72 -13.59 -15.44
CA TYR A 315 2.74 -12.56 -15.66
C TYR A 315 4.11 -13.10 -16.07
N ALA A 316 4.25 -14.43 -16.17
CA ALA A 316 5.48 -15.02 -16.71
C ALA A 316 5.74 -14.57 -18.15
N ASP A 317 6.91 -13.99 -18.39
CA ASP A 317 7.40 -13.72 -19.74
C ASP A 317 8.01 -14.98 -20.34
N LEU A 318 7.26 -15.64 -21.21
CA LEU A 318 7.69 -16.89 -21.83
C LEU A 318 8.88 -16.73 -22.78
N ARG A 319 9.11 -15.51 -23.27
CA ARG A 319 10.25 -15.20 -24.18
C ARG A 319 11.62 -15.27 -23.48
N GLN A 320 11.63 -15.16 -22.16
CA GLN A 320 12.86 -15.27 -21.34
C GLN A 320 13.18 -16.70 -20.94
N LEU A 321 12.31 -17.64 -21.26
CA LEU A 321 12.53 -19.06 -21.01
C LEU A 321 13.27 -19.71 -22.18
N PRO A 322 13.98 -20.84 -21.94
CA PRO A 322 14.58 -21.62 -23.03
C PRO A 322 13.53 -21.98 -24.09
N PRO A 323 13.88 -22.03 -25.37
CA PRO A 323 12.96 -22.43 -26.42
C PRO A 323 12.53 -23.89 -26.26
N LEU A 324 11.31 -24.21 -26.67
CA LEU A 324 10.83 -25.57 -26.72
C LEU A 324 11.62 -26.37 -27.76
N LYS A 325 12.09 -27.57 -27.38
CA LYS A 325 12.85 -28.50 -28.27
C LYS A 325 11.94 -29.12 -29.33
N ASP A 326 10.66 -29.28 -29.02
CA ASP A 326 9.67 -29.76 -30.00
C ASP A 326 9.22 -28.62 -30.92
N GLY A 327 9.69 -28.60 -32.14
CA GLY A 327 9.39 -27.56 -33.14
C GLY A 327 7.93 -27.44 -33.51
N LYS A 328 7.17 -28.54 -33.49
CA LYS A 328 5.72 -28.50 -33.76
C LYS A 328 4.99 -27.80 -32.63
N LYS A 329 5.24 -28.19 -31.38
CA LYS A 329 4.66 -27.51 -30.21
C LYS A 329 5.05 -26.03 -30.16
N SER A 330 6.29 -25.69 -30.47
CA SER A 330 6.76 -24.32 -30.56
C SER A 330 5.96 -23.48 -31.57
N ASN A 331 5.72 -24.03 -32.75
CA ASN A 331 4.92 -23.37 -33.79
C ASN A 331 3.45 -23.24 -33.38
N ASP A 332 2.87 -24.26 -32.75
CA ASP A 332 1.48 -24.23 -32.28
C ASP A 332 1.28 -23.16 -31.19
N PHE A 333 2.23 -23.05 -30.25
CA PHE A 333 2.20 -21.98 -29.24
C PHE A 333 2.39 -20.58 -29.84
N GLU A 334 3.24 -20.42 -30.83
CA GLU A 334 3.43 -19.11 -31.51
C GLU A 334 2.19 -18.71 -32.30
N ALA A 335 1.54 -19.62 -32.99
CA ALA A 335 0.27 -19.35 -33.69
C ALA A 335 -0.83 -18.93 -32.71
N LEU A 336 -0.93 -19.60 -31.56
CA LEU A 336 -1.88 -19.25 -30.50
C LEU A 336 -1.55 -17.90 -29.87
N ARG A 337 -0.25 -17.61 -29.65
CA ARG A 337 0.19 -16.29 -29.18
C ARG A 337 -0.28 -15.18 -30.09
N GLN A 338 -0.08 -15.31 -31.39
CA GLN A 338 -0.50 -14.30 -32.38
C GLN A 338 -2.02 -14.10 -32.37
N GLU A 339 -2.77 -15.20 -32.31
CA GLU A 339 -4.24 -15.14 -32.22
C GLU A 339 -4.70 -14.41 -30.97
N LEU A 340 -4.21 -14.78 -29.80
CA LEU A 340 -4.57 -14.17 -28.52
C LEU A 340 -4.11 -12.71 -28.43
N ASN A 341 -2.92 -12.40 -28.98
CA ASN A 341 -2.42 -11.03 -28.98
C ASN A 341 -3.20 -10.07 -29.90
N ALA A 342 -3.87 -10.60 -30.91
CA ALA A 342 -4.73 -9.81 -31.79
C ALA A 342 -6.10 -9.43 -31.15
N LEU A 343 -6.50 -10.08 -30.06
CA LEU A 343 -7.75 -9.78 -29.37
C LEU A 343 -7.76 -8.36 -28.79
N LYS A 344 -8.90 -7.68 -28.85
CA LYS A 344 -9.07 -6.32 -28.29
C LYS A 344 -8.99 -6.32 -26.75
N GLN A 345 -9.52 -7.34 -26.12
CA GLN A 345 -9.59 -7.56 -24.69
C GLN A 345 -8.88 -8.86 -24.31
N ILE A 346 -8.64 -9.06 -23.03
CA ILE A 346 -7.99 -10.27 -22.51
C ILE A 346 -9.01 -11.42 -22.51
N ASP A 347 -8.67 -12.54 -23.14
CA ASP A 347 -9.31 -13.83 -22.92
C ASP A 347 -8.57 -14.57 -21.80
N TYR A 348 -9.02 -14.33 -20.57
CA TYR A 348 -8.33 -14.77 -19.37
C TYR A 348 -8.11 -16.28 -19.33
N GLU A 349 -9.14 -17.05 -19.67
CA GLU A 349 -9.09 -18.51 -19.58
C GLU A 349 -8.10 -19.10 -20.60
N ARG A 350 -8.20 -18.66 -21.85
CA ARG A 350 -7.33 -19.17 -22.93
C ARG A 350 -5.86 -18.77 -22.71
N VAL A 351 -5.63 -17.54 -22.25
CA VAL A 351 -4.26 -17.07 -21.96
C VAL A 351 -3.63 -17.87 -20.81
N ASN A 352 -4.35 -18.05 -19.71
CA ASN A 352 -3.83 -18.76 -18.54
C ASN A 352 -3.63 -20.26 -18.86
N ASP A 353 -4.55 -20.90 -19.56
CA ASP A 353 -4.39 -22.28 -20.02
C ASP A 353 -3.15 -22.45 -20.91
N ALA A 354 -2.96 -21.56 -21.88
CA ALA A 354 -1.81 -21.60 -22.78
C ALA A 354 -0.49 -21.40 -22.05
N LYS A 355 -0.40 -20.39 -21.15
CA LYS A 355 0.82 -20.13 -20.37
C LYS A 355 1.13 -21.27 -19.41
N GLN A 356 0.14 -21.84 -18.74
CA GLN A 356 0.32 -22.99 -17.87
C GLN A 356 0.86 -24.19 -18.62
N LYS A 357 0.28 -24.51 -19.79
CA LYS A 357 0.78 -25.60 -20.64
C LYS A 357 2.22 -25.37 -21.10
N TYR A 358 2.55 -24.15 -21.53
CA TYR A 358 3.91 -23.81 -21.91
C TYR A 358 4.90 -23.98 -20.76
N LEU A 359 4.56 -23.49 -19.57
CA LEU A 359 5.38 -23.64 -18.36
C LEU A 359 5.57 -25.10 -17.99
N HIS A 360 4.56 -25.96 -18.15
CA HIS A 360 4.69 -27.41 -17.96
C HIS A 360 5.66 -28.04 -18.96
N GLU A 361 5.61 -27.66 -20.23
CA GLU A 361 6.58 -28.17 -21.23
C GLU A 361 8.02 -27.77 -20.87
N ILE A 362 8.24 -26.53 -20.45
CA ILE A 362 9.57 -26.07 -20.01
C ILE A 362 10.00 -26.80 -18.74
N TYR A 363 9.10 -27.01 -17.78
CA TYR A 363 9.39 -27.73 -16.56
C TYR A 363 9.80 -29.18 -16.86
N GLN A 364 9.12 -29.85 -17.76
CA GLN A 364 9.50 -31.21 -18.21
C GLN A 364 10.87 -31.21 -18.90
N GLN A 365 11.16 -30.20 -19.70
CA GLN A 365 12.37 -30.09 -20.51
C GLN A 365 13.59 -29.68 -19.69
N GLU A 366 13.47 -28.63 -18.83
CA GLU A 366 14.61 -27.97 -18.18
C GLU A 366 14.46 -27.89 -16.65
N GLY A 367 13.27 -28.17 -16.10
CA GLY A 367 12.96 -27.94 -14.69
C GLY A 367 13.95 -28.62 -13.73
N LYS A 368 14.35 -29.84 -14.05
CA LYS A 368 15.28 -30.62 -13.21
C LYS A 368 16.65 -29.94 -13.06
N GLU A 369 17.16 -29.33 -14.11
CA GLU A 369 18.44 -28.61 -14.04
C GLU A 369 18.30 -27.22 -13.42
N MET A 370 17.22 -26.53 -13.73
CA MET A 370 16.93 -25.21 -13.11
C MET A 370 16.77 -25.30 -11.59
N LEU A 371 16.09 -26.34 -11.08
CA LEU A 371 15.88 -26.58 -9.66
C LEU A 371 17.12 -27.07 -8.90
N LYS A 372 18.17 -27.49 -9.60
CA LYS A 372 19.48 -27.80 -8.98
C LYS A 372 20.38 -26.56 -8.87
N SER A 373 20.03 -25.47 -9.53
CA SER A 373 20.85 -24.26 -9.56
C SER A 373 21.05 -23.65 -8.17
N LYS A 374 22.17 -22.96 -7.96
CA LYS A 374 22.44 -22.22 -6.73
C LYS A 374 21.38 -21.14 -6.49
N ALA A 375 20.92 -20.50 -7.55
CA ALA A 375 19.89 -19.45 -7.48
C ALA A 375 18.55 -20.01 -6.97
N PHE A 376 18.11 -21.15 -7.46
CA PHE A 376 16.90 -21.79 -6.96
C PHE A 376 17.04 -22.23 -5.49
N LYS A 377 18.17 -22.82 -5.12
CA LYS A 377 18.40 -23.25 -3.74
C LYS A 377 18.33 -22.07 -2.77
N GLN A 378 18.87 -20.92 -3.15
CA GLN A 378 18.77 -19.71 -2.35
C GLN A 378 17.32 -19.23 -2.29
N PHE A 379 16.63 -19.11 -3.43
CA PHE A 379 15.22 -18.72 -3.48
C PHE A 379 14.34 -19.63 -2.62
N PHE A 380 14.56 -20.95 -2.70
CA PHE A 380 13.81 -21.93 -1.91
C PHE A 380 14.07 -21.75 -0.41
N ALA A 381 15.33 -21.61 0.01
CA ALA A 381 15.69 -21.39 1.41
C ALA A 381 15.05 -20.11 1.99
N ASP A 382 15.00 -19.05 1.18
CA ASP A 382 14.41 -17.77 1.59
C ASP A 382 12.87 -17.77 1.58
N SER A 383 12.27 -18.69 0.83
CA SER A 383 10.83 -18.70 0.54
C SER A 383 10.09 -19.94 1.08
N GLU A 384 10.80 -20.95 1.59
CA GLU A 384 10.25 -22.26 1.99
C GLU A 384 9.00 -22.15 2.87
N GLN A 385 8.96 -21.18 3.77
CA GLN A 385 7.87 -21.02 4.74
C GLN A 385 6.50 -20.78 4.08
N TRP A 386 6.47 -20.10 2.94
CA TRP A 386 5.25 -19.80 2.21
C TRP A 386 5.15 -20.60 0.90
N LEU A 387 6.29 -20.87 0.24
CA LEU A 387 6.32 -21.51 -1.07
C LEU A 387 5.84 -22.98 -1.01
N VAL A 388 6.25 -23.70 0.02
CA VAL A 388 5.84 -25.11 0.21
C VAL A 388 4.34 -25.22 0.43
N PRO A 389 3.71 -24.55 1.41
CA PRO A 389 2.26 -24.60 1.58
C PRO A 389 1.49 -24.06 0.37
N TYR A 390 1.99 -23.02 -0.28
CA TYR A 390 1.37 -22.49 -1.51
C TYR A 390 1.32 -23.55 -2.62
N ALA A 391 2.43 -24.23 -2.87
CA ALA A 391 2.50 -25.29 -3.88
C ALA A 391 1.60 -26.48 -3.53
N GLN A 392 1.52 -26.84 -2.26
CA GLN A 392 0.62 -27.89 -1.76
C GLN A 392 -0.85 -27.48 -1.96
N TYR A 393 -1.20 -26.25 -1.60
CA TYR A 393 -2.54 -25.71 -1.82
C TYR A 393 -2.94 -25.75 -3.30
N CYS A 394 -2.07 -25.28 -4.20
CA CYS A 394 -2.32 -25.30 -5.64
C CYS A 394 -2.53 -26.72 -6.17
N TYR A 395 -1.69 -27.65 -5.78
CA TYR A 395 -1.85 -29.05 -6.12
C TYR A 395 -3.20 -29.62 -5.65
N LEU A 396 -3.57 -29.39 -4.38
CA LEU A 396 -4.84 -29.88 -3.83
C LEU A 396 -6.07 -29.23 -4.45
N ARG A 397 -6.02 -27.90 -4.69
CA ARG A 397 -7.06 -27.18 -5.42
C ARG A 397 -7.30 -27.81 -6.79
N ASP A 398 -6.25 -28.08 -7.56
CA ASP A 398 -6.34 -28.63 -8.91
C ASP A 398 -6.78 -30.10 -8.87
N LYS A 399 -6.28 -30.87 -7.92
CA LYS A 399 -6.68 -32.28 -7.69
C LYS A 399 -8.17 -32.41 -7.37
N TYR A 400 -8.71 -31.54 -6.52
CA TYR A 400 -10.12 -31.59 -6.13
C TYR A 400 -11.04 -30.72 -6.98
N GLY A 401 -10.48 -29.95 -7.91
CA GLY A 401 -11.22 -29.08 -8.84
C GLY A 401 -11.95 -27.91 -8.17
N LYS A 402 -11.53 -27.52 -6.94
CA LYS A 402 -12.13 -26.40 -6.20
C LYS A 402 -11.18 -25.85 -5.14
N ALA A 403 -11.26 -24.54 -4.93
CA ALA A 403 -10.43 -23.82 -3.95
C ALA A 403 -10.95 -23.93 -2.52
N ASP A 404 -12.24 -24.16 -2.32
CA ASP A 404 -12.84 -24.27 -0.99
C ASP A 404 -12.32 -25.50 -0.24
N PHE A 405 -11.25 -25.29 0.51
CA PHE A 405 -10.56 -26.34 1.27
C PHE A 405 -11.43 -26.97 2.36
N SER A 406 -12.46 -26.28 2.86
CA SER A 406 -13.40 -26.82 3.86
C SER A 406 -14.22 -27.99 3.30
N THR A 407 -14.35 -28.05 1.98
CA THR A 407 -15.09 -29.09 1.25
C THR A 407 -14.21 -30.18 0.65
N TRP A 408 -12.88 -30.11 0.85
CA TRP A 408 -11.98 -31.17 0.38
C TRP A 408 -12.19 -32.47 1.12
N PRO A 409 -12.06 -33.63 0.51
CA PRO A 409 -12.18 -34.93 1.20
C PRO A 409 -11.13 -35.13 2.30
N ASP A 410 -9.90 -34.63 2.05
CA ASP A 410 -8.75 -34.67 2.94
C ASP A 410 -8.05 -33.30 2.90
N HIS A 411 -7.14 -33.06 3.84
CA HIS A 411 -6.30 -31.87 3.88
C HIS A 411 -7.05 -30.54 4.13
N GLN A 412 -8.19 -30.59 4.82
CA GLN A 412 -8.97 -29.40 5.16
C GLN A 412 -8.23 -28.42 6.07
N VAL A 413 -7.27 -28.93 6.85
CA VAL A 413 -6.43 -28.18 7.79
C VAL A 413 -4.96 -28.44 7.49
N TRP A 414 -4.22 -27.37 7.23
CA TRP A 414 -2.79 -27.47 7.03
C TRP A 414 -2.03 -27.66 8.36
N ASN A 415 -1.02 -28.54 8.37
CA ASN A 415 -0.15 -28.82 9.50
C ASN A 415 1.17 -29.44 9.06
N GLU A 416 2.13 -29.64 9.98
CA GLU A 416 3.44 -30.21 9.66
C GLU A 416 3.39 -31.67 9.11
N LYS A 417 2.38 -32.43 9.44
CA LYS A 417 2.18 -33.79 8.87
C LYS A 417 1.85 -33.69 7.38
N GLU A 418 0.93 -32.77 7.03
CA GLU A 418 0.55 -32.48 5.66
C GLU A 418 1.76 -31.97 4.87
N ARG A 419 2.53 -31.05 5.45
CA ARG A 419 3.75 -30.54 4.85
C ARG A 419 4.72 -31.65 4.48
N LYS A 420 4.99 -32.58 5.37
CA LYS A 420 5.89 -33.71 5.12
C LYS A 420 5.33 -34.69 4.09
N GLN A 421 4.05 -35.02 4.18
CA GLN A 421 3.43 -36.00 3.30
C GLN A 421 3.45 -35.56 1.83
N LEU A 422 3.10 -34.29 1.53
CA LEU A 422 2.97 -33.78 0.16
C LEU A 422 4.28 -33.28 -0.43
N SER A 423 5.29 -32.98 0.38
CA SER A 423 6.55 -32.34 -0.07
C SER A 423 7.78 -33.28 0.08
N THR A 424 7.59 -34.55 0.37
CA THR A 424 8.68 -35.51 0.37
C THR A 424 9.01 -35.94 -1.06
N PRO A 425 10.28 -35.88 -1.51
CA PRO A 425 10.67 -36.20 -2.89
C PRO A 425 10.28 -37.61 -3.38
N SER A 426 10.04 -38.51 -2.45
CA SER A 426 9.58 -39.90 -2.75
C SER A 426 8.06 -40.03 -2.87
N SER A 427 7.28 -38.99 -2.56
CA SER A 427 5.83 -39.02 -2.69
C SER A 427 5.41 -38.96 -4.17
N LYS A 428 4.24 -39.54 -4.49
CA LYS A 428 3.69 -39.49 -5.86
C LYS A 428 3.33 -38.07 -6.29
N GLU A 429 2.97 -37.24 -5.34
CA GLU A 429 2.49 -35.89 -5.50
C GLU A 429 3.62 -34.86 -5.72
N TYR A 430 4.85 -35.24 -5.35
CA TYR A 430 5.97 -34.31 -5.28
C TYR A 430 6.25 -33.58 -6.60
N LYS A 431 6.17 -34.26 -7.74
CA LYS A 431 6.42 -33.65 -9.05
C LYS A 431 5.42 -32.55 -9.40
N GLU A 432 4.16 -32.73 -9.02
CA GLU A 432 3.10 -31.74 -9.23
C GLU A 432 3.28 -30.54 -8.29
N VAL A 433 3.68 -30.80 -7.05
CA VAL A 433 4.01 -29.76 -6.07
C VAL A 433 5.26 -28.97 -6.50
N GLU A 434 6.31 -29.68 -6.93
CA GLU A 434 7.58 -29.09 -7.38
C GLU A 434 7.40 -28.18 -8.61
N PHE A 435 6.42 -28.46 -9.47
CA PHE A 435 6.07 -27.60 -10.60
C PHE A 435 5.76 -26.18 -10.14
N PHE A 436 5.03 -26.00 -9.05
CA PHE A 436 4.71 -24.68 -8.52
C PHE A 436 5.94 -23.98 -7.92
N TYR A 437 6.91 -24.73 -7.39
CA TYR A 437 8.21 -24.13 -7.00
C TYR A 437 8.93 -23.56 -8.22
N PHE A 438 8.95 -24.31 -9.30
CA PHE A 438 9.54 -23.88 -10.56
C PHE A 438 8.89 -22.61 -11.10
N VAL A 439 7.57 -22.56 -11.16
CA VAL A 439 6.83 -21.41 -11.68
C VAL A 439 7.10 -20.15 -10.84
N GLN A 440 7.05 -20.26 -9.51
CA GLN A 440 7.30 -19.12 -8.62
C GLN A 440 8.76 -18.67 -8.67
N PHE A 441 9.70 -19.57 -8.86
CA PHE A 441 11.09 -19.21 -9.07
C PHE A 441 11.29 -18.39 -10.35
N VAL A 442 10.70 -18.82 -11.45
CA VAL A 442 10.73 -18.07 -12.73
C VAL A 442 10.15 -16.66 -12.55
N LEU A 443 8.97 -16.56 -11.96
CA LEU A 443 8.29 -15.28 -11.73
C LEU A 443 9.10 -14.35 -10.83
N ASN A 444 9.66 -14.88 -9.73
CA ASN A 444 10.50 -14.10 -8.83
C ASN A 444 11.72 -13.53 -9.54
N GLN A 445 12.44 -14.36 -10.30
CA GLN A 445 13.62 -13.91 -11.05
C GLN A 445 13.26 -12.80 -12.05
N GLN A 446 12.16 -12.97 -12.78
CA GLN A 446 11.73 -11.98 -13.77
C GLN A 446 11.33 -10.67 -13.12
N MET A 447 10.55 -10.71 -12.03
CA MET A 447 10.08 -9.49 -11.37
C MET A 447 11.21 -8.76 -10.62
N GLU A 448 12.13 -9.48 -9.98
CA GLU A 448 13.33 -8.87 -9.39
C GLU A 448 14.21 -8.18 -10.45
N ALA A 449 14.35 -8.79 -11.63
CA ALA A 449 15.09 -8.19 -12.74
C ALA A 449 14.39 -6.92 -13.27
N VAL A 450 13.07 -6.90 -13.32
CA VAL A 450 12.29 -5.70 -13.68
C VAL A 450 12.47 -4.60 -12.65
N HIS A 451 12.42 -4.93 -11.37
CA HIS A 451 12.64 -3.96 -10.29
C HIS A 451 14.04 -3.34 -10.34
N ALA A 452 15.07 -4.18 -10.51
CA ALA A 452 16.44 -3.69 -10.66
C ALA A 452 16.59 -2.76 -11.89
N TYR A 453 15.94 -3.12 -12.99
CA TYR A 453 15.92 -2.30 -14.20
C TYR A 453 15.23 -0.95 -14.01
N ALA A 454 14.11 -0.92 -13.29
CA ALA A 454 13.41 0.33 -12.95
C ALA A 454 14.32 1.26 -12.15
N ARG A 455 15.02 0.73 -11.14
CA ARG A 455 16.02 1.48 -10.35
C ARG A 455 17.15 2.02 -11.21
N GLU A 456 17.64 1.23 -12.16
CA GLU A 456 18.67 1.66 -13.14
C GLU A 456 18.18 2.85 -13.98
N LYS A 457 16.90 2.85 -14.38
CA LYS A 457 16.27 3.93 -15.15
C LYS A 457 15.82 5.12 -14.30
N GLY A 458 15.99 5.06 -12.99
CA GLY A 458 15.49 6.09 -12.06
C GLY A 458 13.96 6.17 -11.99
N VAL A 459 13.28 5.05 -12.25
CA VAL A 459 11.83 4.92 -12.21
C VAL A 459 11.41 4.15 -10.95
N ILE A 460 10.53 4.74 -10.17
CA ILE A 460 9.92 4.13 -8.99
C ILE A 460 8.83 3.16 -9.47
N LEU A 461 9.00 1.86 -9.19
CA LEU A 461 7.89 0.93 -9.29
C LEU A 461 7.02 1.04 -8.04
N LYS A 462 5.75 1.39 -8.22
CA LYS A 462 4.76 1.52 -7.16
C LYS A 462 3.76 0.37 -7.26
N GLY A 463 3.79 -0.51 -6.26
CA GLY A 463 2.86 -1.62 -6.13
C GLY A 463 1.53 -1.21 -5.49
N ASP A 464 0.61 -2.16 -5.45
CA ASP A 464 -0.69 -2.02 -4.81
C ASP A 464 -0.90 -3.24 -3.89
N ILE A 465 -1.21 -2.98 -2.63
CA ILE A 465 -1.37 -4.01 -1.60
C ILE A 465 -2.83 -4.07 -1.17
N PRO A 466 -3.58 -5.10 -1.60
CA PRO A 466 -5.00 -5.27 -1.27
C PRO A 466 -5.23 -5.31 0.23
N ILE A 467 -6.36 -4.74 0.69
CA ILE A 467 -6.80 -4.91 2.07
C ILE A 467 -7.21 -6.35 2.36
N GLY A 468 -7.81 -7.03 1.39
CA GLY A 468 -8.36 -8.38 1.56
C GLY A 468 -7.44 -9.49 1.03
N VAL A 469 -7.85 -10.72 1.30
CA VAL A 469 -7.35 -11.95 0.67
C VAL A 469 -8.54 -12.85 0.33
N ASN A 470 -8.35 -13.78 -0.58
CA ASN A 470 -9.42 -14.74 -0.90
C ASN A 470 -9.76 -15.61 0.31
N ARG A 471 -11.05 -15.72 0.62
CA ARG A 471 -11.58 -16.51 1.74
C ARG A 471 -11.14 -17.98 1.71
N ASN A 472 -11.05 -18.53 0.50
CA ASN A 472 -10.65 -19.91 0.23
C ASN A 472 -9.19 -20.01 -0.20
N GLY A 473 -8.37 -18.99 0.06
CA GLY A 473 -6.97 -18.95 -0.35
C GLY A 473 -6.03 -19.71 0.57
N CYS A 474 -4.80 -19.86 0.11
CA CYS A 474 -3.72 -20.54 0.84
C CYS A 474 -3.42 -19.89 2.19
N ASP A 475 -3.43 -18.56 2.28
CA ASP A 475 -3.12 -17.84 3.53
C ASP A 475 -4.14 -18.16 4.63
N VAL A 476 -5.41 -18.26 4.28
CA VAL A 476 -6.47 -18.62 5.22
C VAL A 476 -6.37 -20.09 5.61
N TRP A 477 -6.03 -20.96 4.68
CA TRP A 477 -5.79 -22.40 4.93
C TRP A 477 -4.63 -22.63 5.90
N MET A 478 -3.54 -21.87 5.72
CA MET A 478 -2.33 -22.00 6.56
C MET A 478 -2.48 -21.41 7.96
N GLU A 479 -3.02 -20.22 8.05
CA GLU A 479 -3.03 -19.40 9.27
C GLU A 479 -4.44 -18.87 9.61
N PRO A 480 -5.44 -19.77 9.76
CA PRO A 480 -6.84 -19.39 9.95
C PRO A 480 -7.10 -18.54 11.19
N LYS A 481 -6.21 -18.56 12.19
CA LYS A 481 -6.31 -17.77 13.43
C LYS A 481 -6.36 -16.26 13.19
N TYR A 482 -5.80 -15.78 12.07
CA TYR A 482 -5.76 -14.36 11.73
C TYR A 482 -7.02 -13.84 11.01
N PHE A 483 -7.99 -14.71 10.73
CA PHE A 483 -9.16 -14.39 9.92
C PHE A 483 -10.47 -14.70 10.61
N ASN A 484 -11.46 -13.81 10.42
CA ASN A 484 -12.85 -14.03 10.84
C ASN A 484 -13.65 -14.50 9.63
N LEU A 485 -13.94 -15.79 9.57
CA LEU A 485 -14.68 -16.39 8.45
C LEU A 485 -16.20 -16.19 8.53
N ASN A 486 -16.72 -15.75 9.66
CA ASN A 486 -18.13 -15.40 9.85
C ASN A 486 -18.48 -13.95 9.44
N GLY A 487 -17.50 -13.18 8.99
CA GLY A 487 -17.65 -11.82 8.49
C GLY A 487 -17.20 -11.69 7.05
N GLN A 488 -17.67 -10.64 6.39
CA GLN A 488 -17.29 -10.25 5.06
C GLN A 488 -16.86 -8.78 5.07
N ALA A 489 -15.68 -8.48 4.55
CA ALA A 489 -15.24 -7.10 4.38
C ALA A 489 -16.00 -6.43 3.23
N GLY A 490 -16.27 -5.15 3.38
CA GLY A 490 -16.93 -4.35 2.37
C GLY A 490 -16.84 -2.86 2.66
N ALA A 491 -17.71 -2.08 2.03
CA ALA A 491 -17.88 -0.65 2.25
C ALA A 491 -19.34 -0.31 2.54
N PRO A 492 -19.60 0.69 3.39
CA PRO A 492 -20.95 1.19 3.61
C PRO A 492 -21.52 1.83 2.33
N PRO A 493 -22.84 2.08 2.24
CA PRO A 493 -23.44 2.82 1.14
C PRO A 493 -22.72 4.14 0.87
N ASP A 494 -22.44 4.38 -0.40
CA ASP A 494 -21.77 5.57 -0.90
C ASP A 494 -22.29 5.94 -2.31
N ASP A 495 -21.61 6.89 -2.97
CA ASP A 495 -21.95 7.31 -4.34
C ASP A 495 -21.74 6.21 -5.40
N PHE A 496 -20.95 5.18 -5.10
CA PHE A 496 -20.73 4.04 -6.00
C PHE A 496 -21.78 2.94 -5.85
N SER A 497 -22.38 2.79 -4.67
CA SER A 497 -23.35 1.74 -4.38
C SER A 497 -24.30 2.14 -3.25
N VAL A 498 -25.60 2.28 -3.58
CA VAL A 498 -26.68 2.61 -2.61
C VAL A 498 -26.85 1.54 -1.53
N ASN A 499 -26.53 0.28 -1.87
CA ASN A 499 -26.66 -0.89 -0.97
C ASN A 499 -25.32 -1.23 -0.26
N GLY A 500 -24.31 -0.40 -0.41
CA GLY A 500 -22.95 -0.72 0.00
C GLY A 500 -22.29 -1.77 -0.89
N GLN A 501 -21.01 -2.02 -0.65
CA GLN A 501 -20.24 -3.02 -1.38
C GLN A 501 -19.93 -4.19 -0.46
N ASN A 502 -20.12 -5.40 -0.94
CA ASN A 502 -19.68 -6.62 -0.26
C ASN A 502 -18.55 -7.25 -1.08
N TRP A 503 -17.33 -7.16 -0.58
CA TRP A 503 -16.15 -7.70 -1.26
C TRP A 503 -15.93 -9.19 -1.02
N GLY A 504 -16.64 -9.78 -0.05
CA GLY A 504 -16.60 -11.21 0.26
C GLY A 504 -15.34 -11.70 0.98
N PHE A 505 -14.34 -10.86 1.20
CA PHE A 505 -13.11 -11.22 1.92
C PHE A 505 -13.40 -11.49 3.39
N PRO A 506 -12.67 -12.40 4.06
CA PRO A 506 -12.73 -12.50 5.51
C PRO A 506 -12.19 -11.21 6.14
N THR A 507 -12.69 -10.83 7.29
CA THR A 507 -12.09 -9.76 8.08
C THR A 507 -10.94 -10.29 8.93
N TYR A 508 -10.06 -9.39 9.39
CA TYR A 508 -8.89 -9.79 10.18
C TYR A 508 -9.22 -9.89 11.66
N ASN A 509 -8.68 -10.92 12.29
CA ASN A 509 -8.63 -11.04 13.74
C ASN A 509 -7.45 -10.22 14.28
N TRP A 510 -7.66 -8.91 14.42
CA TRP A 510 -6.61 -7.99 14.85
C TRP A 510 -6.08 -8.28 16.26
N ASP A 511 -6.91 -8.85 17.14
CA ASP A 511 -6.47 -9.22 18.49
C ASP A 511 -5.35 -10.26 18.43
N GLU A 512 -5.46 -11.25 17.55
CA GLU A 512 -4.39 -12.24 17.32
C GLU A 512 -3.19 -11.65 16.57
N MET A 513 -3.43 -10.80 15.58
CA MET A 513 -2.35 -10.18 14.81
C MET A 513 -1.50 -9.23 15.67
N VAL A 514 -2.11 -8.43 16.52
CA VAL A 514 -1.38 -7.47 17.39
C VAL A 514 -0.55 -8.18 18.44
N LYS A 515 -1.00 -9.33 18.97
CA LYS A 515 -0.27 -10.13 19.96
C LYS A 515 1.14 -10.53 19.49
N ASP A 516 1.31 -10.81 18.22
CA ASP A 516 2.61 -11.20 17.65
C ASP A 516 3.34 -10.07 16.91
N GLY A 517 2.88 -8.85 17.06
CA GLY A 517 3.47 -7.67 16.39
C GLY A 517 3.09 -7.52 14.93
N CYS A 518 1.92 -8.00 14.52
CA CYS A 518 1.40 -7.95 13.15
C CYS A 518 2.32 -8.68 12.14
N LYS A 519 2.96 -9.77 12.55
CA LYS A 519 3.95 -10.50 11.72
C LYS A 519 3.43 -10.89 10.34
N TRP A 520 2.16 -11.26 10.22
CA TRP A 520 1.56 -11.61 8.93
C TRP A 520 1.62 -10.44 7.94
N TRP A 521 1.24 -9.25 8.35
CA TRP A 521 1.31 -8.03 7.54
C TRP A 521 2.75 -7.59 7.28
N VAL A 522 3.61 -7.65 8.30
CA VAL A 522 5.05 -7.32 8.15
C VAL A 522 5.69 -8.20 7.09
N ARG A 523 5.45 -9.52 7.11
CA ARG A 523 5.96 -10.46 6.08
C ARG A 523 5.45 -10.10 4.69
N ARG A 524 4.18 -9.65 4.57
CA ARG A 524 3.59 -9.20 3.31
C ARG A 524 4.35 -8.01 2.74
N PHE A 525 4.58 -6.98 3.55
CA PHE A 525 5.32 -5.79 3.11
C PHE A 525 6.78 -6.12 2.78
N GLN A 526 7.45 -6.92 3.59
CA GLN A 526 8.83 -7.36 3.33
C GLN A 526 8.95 -8.15 2.02
N ASN A 527 7.97 -8.99 1.69
CA ASN A 527 7.97 -9.68 0.41
C ASN A 527 7.77 -8.72 -0.77
N MET A 528 6.85 -7.76 -0.65
CA MET A 528 6.61 -6.76 -1.71
C MET A 528 7.81 -5.83 -1.91
N ASN A 529 8.62 -5.57 -0.89
CA ASN A 529 9.85 -4.78 -1.00
C ASN A 529 10.90 -5.39 -1.96
N LYS A 530 10.78 -6.67 -2.30
CA LYS A 530 11.62 -7.29 -3.34
C LYS A 530 11.30 -6.76 -4.74
N TYR A 531 10.12 -6.22 -4.95
CA TYR A 531 9.57 -5.89 -6.26
C TYR A 531 9.23 -4.41 -6.44
N PHE A 532 9.11 -3.65 -5.35
CA PHE A 532 8.64 -2.28 -5.37
C PHE A 532 9.44 -1.36 -4.44
N ASP A 533 9.48 -0.07 -4.79
CA ASP A 533 10.08 0.98 -3.97
C ASP A 533 9.03 1.95 -3.37
N ALA A 534 7.80 1.82 -3.81
CA ALA A 534 6.64 2.49 -3.25
C ALA A 534 5.43 1.56 -3.31
N TYR A 535 4.42 1.80 -2.48
CA TYR A 535 3.17 1.05 -2.53
C TYR A 535 1.97 1.90 -2.14
N ARG A 536 0.82 1.50 -2.65
CA ARG A 536 -0.49 1.97 -2.23
C ARG A 536 -1.06 0.96 -1.24
N ILE A 537 -1.39 1.41 -0.04
CA ILE A 537 -2.24 0.63 0.86
C ILE A 537 -3.67 0.79 0.37
N ASP A 538 -4.23 -0.28 -0.16
CA ASP A 538 -5.63 -0.34 -0.51
C ASP A 538 -6.49 -0.24 0.74
N HIS A 539 -7.51 0.61 0.69
CA HIS A 539 -8.46 0.84 1.78
C HIS A 539 -7.79 1.01 3.15
N VAL A 540 -6.93 2.01 3.29
CA VAL A 540 -6.21 2.26 4.57
C VAL A 540 -7.15 2.41 5.76
N LEU A 541 -8.39 2.86 5.52
CA LEU A 541 -9.45 2.97 6.53
C LEU A 541 -9.71 1.64 7.23
N GLY A 542 -9.46 0.50 6.56
CA GLY A 542 -9.59 -0.85 7.13
C GLY A 542 -8.66 -1.13 8.31
N PHE A 543 -7.56 -0.37 8.46
CA PHE A 543 -6.66 -0.47 9.62
C PHE A 543 -7.18 0.32 10.84
N PHE A 544 -8.08 1.27 10.62
CA PHE A 544 -8.81 1.99 11.66
C PHE A 544 -10.05 1.20 12.08
N ARG A 545 -10.86 0.86 11.10
CA ARG A 545 -12.06 0.03 11.17
C ARG A 545 -12.40 -0.50 9.78
N ILE A 546 -12.97 -1.68 9.71
CA ILE A 546 -13.50 -2.26 8.48
C ILE A 546 -15.03 -2.29 8.52
N TRP A 547 -15.67 -2.11 7.38
CA TRP A 547 -17.09 -2.40 7.26
C TRP A 547 -17.27 -3.90 7.19
N GLU A 548 -17.79 -4.48 8.29
CA GLU A 548 -17.96 -5.92 8.42
C GLU A 548 -19.42 -6.29 8.22
N ILE A 549 -19.66 -7.10 7.19
CA ILE A 549 -20.96 -7.57 6.78
C ILE A 549 -21.15 -9.00 7.29
N PRO A 550 -22.30 -9.35 7.91
CA PRO A 550 -22.58 -10.73 8.31
C PRO A 550 -22.50 -11.68 7.11
N SER A 551 -22.02 -12.91 7.32
CA SER A 551 -21.86 -13.92 6.24
C SER A 551 -23.20 -14.34 5.59
N ASP A 552 -24.32 -14.15 6.29
CA ASP A 552 -25.68 -14.42 5.81
C ASP A 552 -26.34 -13.24 5.08
N ALA A 553 -25.65 -12.09 5.00
CA ALA A 553 -26.07 -10.94 4.21
C ALA A 553 -25.38 -10.93 2.82
N VAL A 554 -26.12 -10.46 1.81
CA VAL A 554 -25.62 -10.25 0.45
C VAL A 554 -25.18 -8.80 0.26
N HIS A 555 -25.98 -7.85 0.72
CA HIS A 555 -25.73 -6.42 0.61
C HIS A 555 -24.99 -5.86 1.85
N GLY A 556 -24.41 -4.67 1.70
CA GLY A 556 -23.67 -4.00 2.74
C GLY A 556 -24.52 -3.30 3.82
N LEU A 557 -25.84 -3.18 3.65
CA LEU A 557 -26.70 -2.40 4.55
C LEU A 557 -26.74 -2.92 6.00
N LEU A 558 -26.59 -4.23 6.20
CA LEU A 558 -26.60 -4.86 7.54
C LEU A 558 -25.19 -4.93 8.17
N GLY A 559 -24.22 -4.28 7.56
CA GLY A 559 -22.86 -4.20 8.09
C GLY A 559 -22.74 -3.29 9.31
N GLN A 560 -21.60 -3.37 9.97
CA GLN A 560 -21.20 -2.49 11.06
C GLN A 560 -19.69 -2.25 11.00
N PHE A 561 -19.20 -1.13 11.51
CA PHE A 561 -17.76 -0.91 11.63
C PHE A 561 -17.17 -1.82 12.72
N ALA A 562 -16.11 -2.51 12.41
CA ALA A 562 -15.35 -3.37 13.29
C ALA A 562 -13.86 -2.96 13.31
N PRO A 563 -13.30 -2.58 14.48
CA PRO A 563 -13.97 -2.38 15.75
C PRO A 563 -14.74 -1.06 15.82
N SER A 564 -15.72 -0.99 16.69
CA SER A 564 -16.44 0.25 17.04
C SER A 564 -17.07 0.18 18.41
N LEU A 565 -17.39 1.34 18.98
CA LEU A 565 -18.01 1.45 20.31
C LEU A 565 -19.53 1.33 20.19
N GLY A 566 -20.05 0.10 20.24
CA GLY A 566 -21.49 -0.15 20.28
C GLY A 566 -22.17 0.54 21.46
N MET A 567 -23.46 0.84 21.33
CA MET A 567 -24.25 1.55 22.32
C MET A 567 -25.10 0.54 23.13
N SER A 568 -25.16 0.71 24.44
CA SER A 568 -26.09 -0.06 25.24
C SER A 568 -27.52 0.48 25.12
N ARG A 569 -28.50 -0.31 25.57
CA ARG A 569 -29.89 0.13 25.62
C ARG A 569 -30.04 1.42 26.43
N GLU A 570 -29.40 1.48 27.60
CA GLU A 570 -29.46 2.63 28.51
C GLU A 570 -28.85 3.88 27.87
N GLU A 571 -27.77 3.74 27.10
CA GLU A 571 -27.18 4.85 26.32
C GLU A 571 -28.16 5.38 25.28
N ILE A 572 -28.84 4.48 24.53
CA ILE A 572 -29.81 4.87 23.49
C ILE A 572 -31.00 5.56 24.13
N GLU A 573 -31.54 5.02 25.21
CA GLU A 573 -32.67 5.59 25.99
C GLU A 573 -32.26 6.93 26.63
N GLY A 574 -30.99 7.08 26.99
CA GLY A 574 -30.43 8.35 27.50
C GLY A 574 -30.47 9.51 26.47
N TYR A 575 -30.47 9.22 25.17
CA TYR A 575 -30.72 10.22 24.13
C TYR A 575 -32.21 10.62 24.02
N GLY A 576 -33.11 9.82 24.59
CA GLY A 576 -34.57 10.05 24.57
C GLY A 576 -35.34 9.14 23.61
N LEU A 577 -34.72 8.11 23.03
CA LEU A 577 -35.41 7.11 22.22
C LEU A 577 -35.83 5.93 23.10
N HIS A 578 -37.12 5.67 23.24
CA HIS A 578 -37.59 4.44 23.90
C HIS A 578 -37.18 3.23 23.03
N PHE A 579 -36.29 2.39 23.53
CA PHE A 579 -35.67 1.33 22.73
C PHE A 579 -36.52 0.07 22.67
N LEU A 580 -37.26 -0.07 21.59
CA LEU A 580 -38.09 -1.27 21.30
C LEU A 580 -37.21 -2.29 20.55
N GLU A 581 -36.46 -3.12 21.29
CA GLU A 581 -35.41 -3.98 20.75
C GLU A 581 -35.90 -4.85 19.59
N ASP A 582 -36.98 -5.59 19.76
CA ASP A 582 -37.49 -6.49 18.71
C ASP A 582 -37.96 -5.73 17.46
N GLN A 583 -38.59 -4.57 17.63
CA GLN A 583 -39.05 -3.76 16.50
C GLN A 583 -37.87 -3.10 15.73
N PHE A 584 -36.82 -2.73 16.46
CA PHE A 584 -35.72 -1.94 15.85
C PHE A 584 -34.59 -2.81 15.34
N THR A 585 -34.44 -4.05 15.81
CA THR A 585 -33.32 -4.93 15.42
C THR A 585 -33.73 -6.11 14.55
N LYS A 586 -35.03 -6.36 14.39
CA LYS A 586 -35.58 -7.39 13.48
C LYS A 586 -36.23 -6.73 12.27
N PRO A 587 -36.32 -7.41 11.11
CA PRO A 587 -37.01 -6.87 9.94
C PRO A 587 -38.43 -6.45 10.29
N PHE A 588 -38.76 -5.19 10.13
CA PHE A 588 -40.10 -4.64 10.34
C PHE A 588 -40.89 -4.77 9.06
N ILE A 589 -41.88 -5.66 9.06
CA ILE A 589 -42.70 -6.04 7.91
C ILE A 589 -44.17 -5.91 8.26
N SER A 590 -44.86 -4.98 7.58
CA SER A 590 -46.29 -4.76 7.78
C SER A 590 -47.01 -4.71 6.42
N ASP A 591 -48.34 -4.76 6.44
CA ASP A 591 -49.16 -4.73 5.22
C ASP A 591 -48.78 -3.58 4.28
N TRP A 592 -48.69 -2.36 4.81
CA TRP A 592 -48.39 -1.19 4.00
C TRP A 592 -46.96 -1.21 3.37
N ILE A 593 -46.00 -1.82 4.06
CA ILE A 593 -44.61 -1.99 3.51
C ILE A 593 -44.65 -3.01 2.38
N ILE A 594 -45.32 -4.15 2.57
CA ILE A 594 -45.41 -5.20 1.56
C ILE A 594 -46.11 -4.65 0.30
N ASP A 595 -47.21 -3.92 0.47
CA ASP A 595 -47.94 -3.31 -0.66
C ASP A 595 -47.07 -2.28 -1.40
N ARG A 596 -46.27 -1.48 -0.67
CA ARG A 596 -45.35 -0.49 -1.27
C ARG A 596 -44.17 -1.13 -2.00
N VAL A 597 -43.64 -2.23 -1.50
CA VAL A 597 -42.48 -2.90 -2.13
C VAL A 597 -42.90 -3.78 -3.31
N PHE A 598 -44.05 -4.49 -3.18
CA PHE A 598 -44.39 -5.55 -4.12
C PHE A 598 -45.65 -5.26 -4.98
N HIS A 599 -46.34 -4.14 -4.72
CA HIS A 599 -47.53 -3.72 -5.49
C HIS A 599 -48.51 -4.87 -5.71
N GLU A 600 -48.85 -5.18 -6.97
CA GLU A 600 -49.78 -6.24 -7.32
C GLU A 600 -49.33 -7.66 -6.90
N ARG A 601 -48.08 -7.87 -6.58
CA ARG A 601 -47.55 -9.15 -6.09
C ARG A 601 -47.58 -9.31 -4.59
N ALA A 602 -48.09 -8.33 -3.88
CA ALA A 602 -48.12 -8.36 -2.38
C ALA A 602 -48.80 -9.62 -1.83
N ALA A 603 -49.92 -10.04 -2.41
CA ALA A 603 -50.61 -11.26 -1.97
C ALA A 603 -49.79 -12.55 -2.20
N GLU A 604 -49.07 -12.64 -3.32
CA GLU A 604 -48.13 -13.74 -3.58
C GLU A 604 -47.00 -13.77 -2.55
N VAL A 605 -46.43 -12.63 -2.23
CA VAL A 605 -45.33 -12.52 -1.26
C VAL A 605 -45.76 -12.94 0.13
N LYS A 606 -46.93 -12.47 0.59
CA LYS A 606 -47.52 -12.89 1.88
C LYS A 606 -47.69 -14.39 1.97
N GLN A 607 -48.19 -15.03 0.89
CA GLN A 607 -48.40 -16.47 0.88
C GLN A 607 -47.09 -17.29 0.77
N ARG A 608 -46.18 -16.90 -0.09
CA ARG A 608 -44.98 -17.71 -0.39
C ARG A 608 -43.87 -17.55 0.63
N PHE A 609 -43.59 -16.31 1.06
CA PHE A 609 -42.35 -15.96 1.77
C PHE A 609 -42.57 -15.55 3.20
N LEU A 610 -43.78 -15.19 3.60
CA LEU A 610 -44.09 -14.62 4.92
C LEU A 610 -45.02 -15.49 5.74
N ASN A 611 -44.93 -15.37 7.06
CA ASN A 611 -45.87 -15.84 8.05
C ASN A 611 -46.53 -14.63 8.70
N HIS A 612 -47.84 -14.60 8.79
CA HIS A 612 -48.60 -13.60 9.55
C HIS A 612 -48.40 -13.88 11.06
N THR A 613 -48.09 -12.87 11.85
CA THR A 613 -47.87 -12.99 13.28
C THR A 613 -49.02 -12.41 14.10
N HIS A 614 -49.32 -11.13 13.97
CA HIS A 614 -50.42 -10.45 14.64
C HIS A 614 -50.73 -9.13 13.95
N ASP A 615 -51.92 -8.63 14.06
CA ASP A 615 -52.43 -7.40 13.44
C ASP A 615 -52.05 -7.34 11.95
N ASP A 616 -51.27 -6.37 11.53
CA ASP A 616 -50.75 -6.21 10.18
C ASP A 616 -49.27 -6.60 10.04
N ILE A 617 -48.71 -7.32 11.04
CA ILE A 617 -47.28 -7.65 11.12
C ILE A 617 -47.00 -9.06 10.59
N TYR A 618 -45.89 -9.19 9.86
CA TYR A 618 -45.40 -10.42 9.27
C TYR A 618 -43.94 -10.70 9.63
N GLU A 619 -43.55 -11.95 9.54
CA GLU A 619 -42.18 -12.41 9.65
C GLU A 619 -41.83 -13.25 8.43
N LEU A 620 -40.56 -13.25 8.03
CA LEU A 620 -40.05 -14.12 6.96
C LEU A 620 -40.13 -15.58 7.42
N LYS A 621 -40.52 -16.47 6.50
CA LYS A 621 -40.43 -17.91 6.73
C LYS A 621 -38.96 -18.30 6.97
N PRO A 622 -38.66 -19.32 7.80
CA PRO A 622 -37.28 -19.72 8.13
C PRO A 622 -36.38 -19.97 6.94
N GLU A 623 -36.92 -20.50 5.85
CA GLU A 623 -36.20 -20.75 4.60
C GLU A 623 -35.83 -19.49 3.82
N PHE A 624 -36.40 -18.32 4.17
CA PHE A 624 -36.14 -17.02 3.55
C PHE A 624 -35.66 -15.96 4.56
N SER A 625 -35.28 -16.39 5.76
CA SER A 625 -35.00 -15.50 6.89
C SER A 625 -33.72 -14.68 6.76
N THR A 626 -32.84 -14.99 5.78
CA THR A 626 -31.61 -14.26 5.51
C THR A 626 -31.46 -13.98 4.03
N GLN A 627 -30.69 -12.96 3.68
CA GLN A 627 -30.44 -12.64 2.26
C GLN A 627 -29.76 -13.79 1.52
N ARG A 628 -28.82 -14.53 2.13
CA ARG A 628 -28.18 -15.71 1.51
C ARG A 628 -29.18 -16.84 1.23
N LYS A 629 -30.13 -17.09 2.09
CA LYS A 629 -31.18 -18.08 1.85
C LYS A 629 -32.07 -17.68 0.68
N VAL A 630 -32.43 -16.40 0.58
CA VAL A 630 -33.16 -15.85 -0.58
C VAL A 630 -32.33 -16.00 -1.85
N GLU A 631 -31.02 -15.64 -1.82
CA GLU A 631 -30.11 -15.81 -2.96
C GLU A 631 -30.12 -17.24 -3.50
N VAL A 632 -29.99 -18.23 -2.63
CA VAL A 632 -30.04 -19.66 -3.00
C VAL A 632 -31.38 -20.04 -3.60
N ALA A 633 -32.49 -19.56 -3.02
CA ALA A 633 -33.86 -19.85 -3.52
C ALA A 633 -34.12 -19.24 -4.91
N PHE A 634 -33.39 -18.20 -5.28
CA PHE A 634 -33.48 -17.55 -6.59
C PHE A 634 -32.31 -17.91 -7.54
N GLU A 635 -31.47 -18.87 -7.17
CA GLU A 635 -30.38 -19.33 -8.04
C GLU A 635 -30.94 -19.81 -9.40
N GLY A 636 -30.34 -19.34 -10.49
CA GLY A 636 -30.76 -19.65 -11.87
C GLY A 636 -32.00 -18.90 -12.35
N LYS A 637 -32.68 -18.09 -11.54
CA LYS A 637 -33.80 -17.24 -11.92
C LYS A 637 -33.30 -15.88 -12.38
N THR A 638 -33.37 -15.62 -13.67
CA THR A 638 -32.77 -14.44 -14.31
C THR A 638 -33.80 -13.49 -14.97
N SER A 639 -35.09 -13.75 -14.82
CA SER A 639 -36.12 -12.83 -15.34
C SER A 639 -36.16 -11.54 -14.50
N ASP A 640 -36.47 -10.42 -15.14
CA ASP A 640 -36.64 -9.13 -14.45
C ASP A 640 -37.62 -9.21 -13.27
N ALA A 641 -38.71 -10.00 -13.47
CA ALA A 641 -39.70 -10.22 -12.41
C ALA A 641 -39.15 -11.01 -11.21
N ASP A 642 -38.26 -12.00 -11.43
CA ASP A 642 -37.62 -12.76 -10.35
C ASP A 642 -36.56 -11.90 -9.65
N ILE A 643 -35.78 -11.13 -10.40
CA ILE A 643 -34.78 -10.21 -9.84
C ILE A 643 -35.45 -9.17 -8.95
N TRP A 644 -36.54 -8.55 -9.43
CA TRP A 644 -37.30 -7.57 -8.66
C TRP A 644 -37.88 -8.16 -7.38
N LEU A 645 -38.43 -9.38 -7.43
CA LEU A 645 -38.97 -10.08 -6.27
C LEU A 645 -37.87 -10.42 -5.24
N ARG A 646 -36.74 -10.93 -5.70
CA ARG A 646 -35.55 -11.19 -4.88
C ARG A 646 -35.08 -9.92 -4.17
N ASP A 647 -34.92 -8.83 -4.90
CA ASP A 647 -34.41 -7.56 -4.39
C ASP A 647 -35.37 -6.92 -3.39
N GLY A 648 -36.68 -7.08 -3.62
CA GLY A 648 -37.73 -6.70 -2.65
C GLY A 648 -37.62 -7.49 -1.32
N LEU A 649 -37.34 -8.79 -1.39
CA LEU A 649 -37.08 -9.59 -0.19
C LEU A 649 -35.79 -9.17 0.54
N TYR A 650 -34.73 -8.83 -0.19
CA TYR A 650 -33.52 -8.26 0.41
C TYR A 650 -33.82 -6.96 1.15
N ALA A 651 -34.64 -6.09 0.57
CA ALA A 651 -35.06 -4.84 1.19
C ALA A 651 -35.85 -5.06 2.48
N LEU A 652 -36.76 -6.03 2.51
CA LEU A 652 -37.48 -6.36 3.74
C LEU A 652 -36.55 -6.83 4.85
N ILE A 653 -35.56 -7.66 4.52
CA ILE A 653 -34.58 -8.19 5.49
C ILE A 653 -33.71 -7.07 6.04
N SER A 654 -33.35 -6.08 5.26
CA SER A 654 -32.52 -4.94 5.65
C SER A 654 -33.29 -3.86 6.41
N ASN A 655 -34.59 -3.91 6.49
CA ASN A 655 -35.44 -2.89 7.10
C ASN A 655 -35.42 -2.96 8.62
N VAL A 656 -34.29 -2.56 9.21
CA VAL A 656 -34.06 -2.46 10.66
C VAL A 656 -33.55 -1.08 11.00
N LEU A 657 -33.75 -0.59 12.22
CA LEU A 657 -33.25 0.70 12.69
C LEU A 657 -31.86 0.58 13.32
N PHE A 658 -31.59 -0.52 13.99
CA PHE A 658 -30.32 -0.87 14.62
C PHE A 658 -29.87 -2.26 14.21
N VAL A 659 -28.56 -2.46 14.15
CA VAL A 659 -27.95 -3.79 14.06
C VAL A 659 -27.29 -4.14 15.39
N ARG A 660 -27.38 -5.42 15.79
CA ARG A 660 -26.77 -5.91 17.02
C ARG A 660 -25.27 -6.06 16.83
N ASP A 661 -24.50 -5.70 17.86
CA ASP A 661 -23.05 -5.92 17.84
C ASP A 661 -22.72 -7.41 17.71
N ARG A 662 -21.75 -7.75 16.89
CA ARG A 662 -21.41 -9.15 16.58
C ARG A 662 -20.59 -9.83 17.67
N LYS A 663 -19.94 -9.06 18.56
CA LYS A 663 -19.14 -9.57 19.68
C LYS A 663 -19.87 -9.47 21.01
N ASP A 664 -20.71 -8.44 21.19
CA ASP A 664 -21.48 -8.21 22.42
C ASP A 664 -22.98 -8.07 22.09
N PRO A 665 -23.79 -9.09 22.37
CA PRO A 665 -25.22 -9.08 22.03
C PRO A 665 -26.04 -8.02 22.78
N ASN A 666 -25.47 -7.37 23.81
CA ASN A 666 -26.10 -6.29 24.55
C ASN A 666 -25.77 -4.89 24.04
N LYS A 667 -25.04 -4.83 22.92
CA LYS A 667 -24.67 -3.57 22.25
C LYS A 667 -25.31 -3.49 20.88
N PHE A 668 -25.57 -2.25 20.44
CA PHE A 668 -26.27 -1.95 19.20
C PHE A 668 -25.55 -0.85 18.44
N HIS A 669 -25.72 -0.86 17.11
CA HIS A 669 -25.20 0.16 16.20
C HIS A 669 -26.37 0.71 15.39
N PRO A 670 -26.50 2.03 15.21
CA PRO A 670 -27.49 2.57 14.26
C PRO A 670 -27.21 1.99 12.86
N ARG A 671 -28.27 1.48 12.21
CA ARG A 671 -28.09 0.93 10.86
C ARG A 671 -27.78 2.06 9.87
N ILE A 672 -26.72 1.87 9.08
CA ILE A 672 -26.31 2.84 8.05
C ILE A 672 -27.46 3.14 7.09
N SER A 673 -27.69 4.40 6.76
CA SER A 673 -28.73 4.85 5.82
C SER A 673 -30.16 4.45 6.22
N ALA A 674 -30.42 4.18 7.49
CA ALA A 674 -31.76 3.79 7.99
C ALA A 674 -32.82 4.88 7.73
N GLN A 675 -32.40 6.15 7.58
CA GLN A 675 -33.31 7.28 7.31
C GLN A 675 -34.06 7.14 5.97
N PHE A 676 -33.59 6.29 5.08
CA PHE A 676 -34.23 6.06 3.79
C PHE A 676 -35.14 4.83 3.79
N ASP A 677 -35.37 4.21 4.96
CA ASP A 677 -36.10 2.97 5.07
C ASP A 677 -37.39 3.12 5.85
N PHE A 678 -38.26 2.11 5.72
CA PHE A 678 -39.62 2.09 6.27
C PHE A 678 -39.67 2.11 7.81
N THR A 679 -38.72 1.44 8.48
CA THR A 679 -38.65 1.45 9.94
C THR A 679 -38.45 2.86 10.48
N TYR A 680 -37.61 3.67 9.83
CA TYR A 680 -37.41 5.08 10.19
C TYR A 680 -38.64 5.91 9.82
N GLU A 681 -39.22 5.69 8.62
CA GLU A 681 -40.44 6.39 8.17
C GLU A 681 -41.58 6.23 9.17
N ALA A 682 -41.69 5.05 9.76
CA ALA A 682 -42.74 4.72 10.75
C ALA A 682 -42.57 5.39 12.14
N LEU A 683 -41.42 6.01 12.42
CA LEU A 683 -41.19 6.71 13.69
C LEU A 683 -41.95 8.03 13.76
N TYR A 684 -42.30 8.44 15.00
CA TYR A 684 -42.74 9.80 15.24
C TYR A 684 -41.62 10.80 14.96
N ASP A 685 -41.97 12.04 14.60
CA ASP A 685 -40.97 13.08 14.27
C ASP A 685 -40.01 13.37 15.42
N SER A 686 -40.48 13.29 16.67
CA SER A 686 -39.65 13.38 17.88
C SER A 686 -38.57 12.29 17.91
N ASP A 687 -38.96 11.05 17.59
CA ASP A 687 -38.07 9.89 17.63
C ASP A 687 -37.07 9.90 16.44
N LYS A 688 -37.52 10.36 15.27
CA LYS A 688 -36.64 10.64 14.12
C LYS A 688 -35.54 11.63 14.48
N ALA A 689 -35.91 12.73 15.17
CA ALA A 689 -34.92 13.72 15.60
C ALA A 689 -33.93 13.14 16.63
N VAL A 690 -34.36 12.29 17.53
CA VAL A 690 -33.49 11.58 18.49
C VAL A 690 -32.58 10.60 17.77
N PHE A 691 -33.14 9.76 16.88
CA PHE A 691 -32.35 8.80 16.09
C PHE A 691 -31.26 9.50 15.25
N ASN A 692 -31.58 10.62 14.63
CA ASN A 692 -30.60 11.41 13.86
C ASN A 692 -29.47 11.93 14.74
N ARG A 693 -29.74 12.34 15.99
CA ARG A 693 -28.66 12.72 16.94
C ARG A 693 -27.77 11.52 17.29
N ILE A 694 -28.39 10.35 17.59
CA ILE A 694 -27.66 9.10 17.85
C ILE A 694 -26.79 8.72 16.64
N TYR A 695 -27.35 8.76 15.44
CA TYR A 695 -26.68 8.43 14.18
C TYR A 695 -25.47 9.33 13.94
N ASN A 696 -25.67 10.63 14.05
CA ASN A 696 -24.60 11.61 13.81
C ASN A 696 -23.47 11.51 14.85
N ASP A 697 -23.81 11.32 16.13
CA ASP A 697 -22.81 11.10 17.16
C ASP A 697 -22.02 9.82 16.90
N TYR A 698 -22.72 8.71 16.60
CA TYR A 698 -22.10 7.40 16.36
C TYR A 698 -21.13 7.42 15.18
N TYR A 699 -21.56 7.89 14.01
CA TYR A 699 -20.76 7.81 12.80
C TYR A 699 -19.68 8.90 12.69
N TYR A 700 -19.86 10.09 13.28
CA TYR A 700 -18.99 11.23 13.04
C TYR A 700 -18.18 11.71 14.26
N ARG A 701 -18.48 11.25 15.48
CA ARG A 701 -17.78 11.72 16.69
C ARG A 701 -17.32 10.62 17.64
N ARG A 702 -18.24 9.77 18.04
CA ARG A 702 -18.05 8.77 19.13
C ARG A 702 -16.78 7.94 19.00
N ASN A 703 -16.45 7.52 17.81
CA ASN A 703 -15.41 6.55 17.54
C ASN A 703 -14.04 7.15 17.20
N ASN A 704 -13.92 8.46 16.96
CA ASN A 704 -12.68 9.06 16.45
C ASN A 704 -11.44 8.73 17.28
N GLN A 705 -11.48 8.99 18.59
CA GLN A 705 -10.34 8.72 19.49
C GLN A 705 -10.07 7.22 19.64
N PHE A 706 -11.11 6.42 19.60
CA PHE A 706 -10.98 4.95 19.66
C PHE A 706 -10.29 4.43 18.37
N TRP A 707 -10.76 4.84 17.19
CA TRP A 707 -10.17 4.43 15.92
C TRP A 707 -8.73 4.94 15.74
N TYR A 708 -8.41 6.14 16.25
CA TYR A 708 -7.03 6.60 16.31
C TYR A 708 -6.13 5.60 17.04
N ARG A 709 -6.52 5.19 18.25
CA ARG A 709 -5.75 4.22 19.04
C ARG A 709 -5.65 2.86 18.36
N GLU A 710 -6.73 2.40 17.73
CA GLU A 710 -6.73 1.13 17.00
C GLU A 710 -5.80 1.15 15.79
N ALA A 711 -5.74 2.23 15.04
CA ALA A 711 -4.79 2.41 13.94
C ALA A 711 -3.34 2.45 14.42
N MET A 712 -3.07 3.18 15.53
CA MET A 712 -1.73 3.34 16.08
C MET A 712 -1.16 2.06 16.72
N LYS A 713 -1.98 1.06 17.02
CA LYS A 713 -1.50 -0.28 17.41
C LYS A 713 -0.87 -1.05 16.24
N LYS A 714 -1.22 -0.72 15.00
CA LYS A 714 -0.92 -1.50 13.78
C LYS A 714 -0.02 -0.74 12.82
N LEU A 715 -0.47 0.39 12.30
CA LEU A 715 0.16 1.13 11.20
C LEU A 715 1.63 1.51 11.43
N PRO A 716 2.06 1.97 12.63
CA PRO A 716 3.48 2.28 12.83
C PRO A 716 4.41 1.11 12.53
N LYS A 717 4.06 -0.10 12.97
CA LYS A 717 4.84 -1.32 12.72
C LYS A 717 4.89 -1.67 11.23
N LEU A 718 3.79 -1.44 10.52
CA LEU A 718 3.67 -1.76 9.10
C LEU A 718 4.46 -0.77 8.24
N VAL A 719 4.31 0.52 8.51
CA VAL A 719 5.03 1.58 7.79
C VAL A 719 6.55 1.44 7.96
N GLN A 720 6.99 1.03 9.15
CA GLN A 720 8.41 0.82 9.48
C GLN A 720 8.96 -0.54 9.04
N ALA A 721 8.13 -1.45 8.53
CA ALA A 721 8.56 -2.79 8.12
C ALA A 721 9.54 -2.78 6.94
N THR A 722 9.49 -1.76 6.10
CA THR A 722 10.33 -1.58 4.91
C THR A 722 10.70 -0.12 4.71
N ARG A 723 11.58 0.15 3.75
CA ARG A 723 11.93 1.52 3.31
C ARG A 723 11.11 1.99 2.11
N MET A 724 10.10 1.28 1.68
CA MET A 724 9.24 1.71 0.57
C MET A 724 8.48 2.99 0.93
N LEU A 725 8.29 3.86 -0.06
CA LEU A 725 7.42 5.05 0.09
C LEU A 725 5.97 4.63 0.27
N VAL A 726 5.33 5.09 1.35
CA VAL A 726 3.98 4.68 1.72
C VAL A 726 2.95 5.68 1.20
N CYS A 727 2.03 5.19 0.37
CA CYS A 727 0.86 5.93 -0.09
C CYS A 727 -0.40 5.18 0.36
N ALA A 728 -1.48 5.90 0.60
CA ALA A 728 -2.75 5.30 1.02
C ALA A 728 -3.87 5.60 0.03
N GLU A 729 -4.82 4.68 -0.07
CA GLU A 729 -6.14 4.97 -0.58
C GLU A 729 -7.04 5.28 0.62
N ASP A 730 -7.40 6.55 0.77
CA ASP A 730 -8.14 7.12 1.90
C ASP A 730 -9.42 7.82 1.43
N LEU A 731 -10.16 7.17 0.53
CA LEU A 731 -11.41 7.65 -0.04
C LEU A 731 -12.63 7.09 0.72
N GLY A 732 -13.80 7.71 0.50
CA GLY A 732 -15.08 7.31 1.06
C GLY A 732 -15.41 8.05 2.34
N MET A 733 -16.03 7.36 3.31
CA MET A 733 -16.40 7.92 4.61
C MET A 733 -15.17 8.00 5.52
N VAL A 734 -14.45 9.12 5.48
CA VAL A 734 -13.16 9.30 6.17
C VAL A 734 -13.37 9.93 7.56
N PRO A 735 -13.06 9.21 8.67
CA PRO A 735 -13.10 9.79 10.02
C PRO A 735 -12.04 10.87 10.23
N ASP A 736 -12.32 11.83 11.11
CA ASP A 736 -11.39 12.93 11.43
C ASP A 736 -10.02 12.45 11.94
N CYS A 737 -9.96 11.28 12.57
CA CYS A 737 -8.71 10.70 13.07
C CYS A 737 -7.75 10.23 11.97
N VAL A 738 -8.22 10.01 10.74
CA VAL A 738 -7.39 9.51 9.64
C VAL A 738 -6.28 10.50 9.25
N PRO A 739 -6.56 11.79 8.99
CA PRO A 739 -5.50 12.77 8.76
C PRO A 739 -4.48 12.86 9.91
N TRP A 740 -4.91 12.70 11.16
CA TRP A 740 -4.00 12.73 12.32
C TRP A 740 -2.96 11.60 12.25
N VAL A 741 -3.41 10.37 11.98
CA VAL A 741 -2.52 9.21 11.84
C VAL A 741 -1.64 9.36 10.60
N MET A 742 -2.21 9.74 9.46
CA MET A 742 -1.47 9.90 8.21
C MET A 742 -0.35 10.95 8.33
N ASN A 743 -0.63 12.09 8.96
CA ASN A 743 0.36 13.13 9.23
C ASN A 743 1.45 12.65 10.20
N ASN A 744 1.06 11.92 11.25
CA ASN A 744 2.00 11.39 12.24
C ASN A 744 2.97 10.39 11.60
N LEU A 745 2.47 9.50 10.75
CA LEU A 745 3.24 8.45 10.08
C LEU A 745 3.82 8.88 8.72
N LYS A 746 3.60 10.12 8.30
CA LYS A 746 4.08 10.68 7.03
C LYS A 746 3.62 9.89 5.79
N ILE A 747 2.42 9.31 5.84
CA ILE A 747 1.79 8.56 4.75
C ILE A 747 1.21 9.55 3.73
N LEU A 748 1.42 9.31 2.43
CA LEU A 748 0.86 10.12 1.36
C LEU A 748 -0.63 9.80 1.18
N SER A 749 -1.47 10.84 1.20
CA SER A 749 -2.91 10.74 0.93
C SER A 749 -3.20 10.65 -0.58
N LEU A 750 -4.41 10.25 -0.95
CA LEU A 750 -4.90 10.28 -2.32
C LEU A 750 -5.83 11.47 -2.53
N GLU A 751 -5.55 12.29 -3.53
CA GLU A 751 -6.32 13.50 -3.84
C GLU A 751 -6.93 13.43 -5.25
N LEU A 752 -8.27 13.52 -5.29
CA LEU A 752 -9.10 13.51 -6.51
C LEU A 752 -9.91 14.79 -6.59
N GLN A 753 -9.77 15.53 -7.68
CA GLN A 753 -10.56 16.77 -7.88
C GLN A 753 -12.06 16.48 -8.05
N SER A 754 -12.40 15.39 -8.71
CA SER A 754 -13.78 14.97 -8.96
C SER A 754 -14.48 14.33 -7.76
N MET A 755 -13.71 13.97 -6.73
CA MET A 755 -14.20 13.29 -5.52
C MET A 755 -13.47 13.83 -4.29
N PRO A 756 -13.73 15.08 -3.88
CA PRO A 756 -13.11 15.67 -2.70
C PRO A 756 -13.54 14.94 -1.42
N LYS A 757 -12.67 14.93 -0.41
CA LYS A 757 -12.93 14.30 0.89
C LYS A 757 -13.96 15.06 1.73
N ASP A 758 -14.12 16.35 1.48
CA ASP A 758 -15.19 17.18 2.10
C ASP A 758 -16.49 17.00 1.31
N PRO A 759 -17.53 16.39 1.90
CA PRO A 759 -18.81 16.15 1.22
C PRO A 759 -19.58 17.43 0.85
N HIS A 760 -19.19 18.59 1.41
CA HIS A 760 -19.79 19.89 1.10
C HIS A 760 -19.14 20.58 -0.10
N VAL A 761 -18.06 20.04 -0.62
CA VAL A 761 -17.31 20.56 -1.76
C VAL A 761 -17.60 19.69 -2.99
N ARG A 762 -18.14 20.29 -4.05
CA ARG A 762 -18.48 19.56 -5.29
C ARG A 762 -17.24 19.13 -6.08
N PHE A 763 -16.23 20.01 -6.17
CA PHE A 763 -14.96 19.77 -6.86
C PHE A 763 -13.80 20.26 -6.00
N GLY A 764 -12.76 19.45 -5.85
CA GLY A 764 -11.55 19.81 -5.12
C GLY A 764 -10.77 20.93 -5.81
N TYR A 765 -10.13 21.79 -5.02
CA TYR A 765 -9.19 22.76 -5.55
C TYR A 765 -7.78 22.19 -5.57
N LEU A 766 -7.23 21.96 -6.75
CA LEU A 766 -5.93 21.32 -6.93
C LEU A 766 -4.78 22.04 -6.20
N GLY A 767 -4.85 23.37 -6.13
CA GLY A 767 -3.85 24.19 -5.43
C GLY A 767 -3.81 23.99 -3.91
N SER A 768 -4.86 23.41 -3.31
CA SER A 768 -4.91 23.11 -1.87
C SER A 768 -4.46 21.69 -1.51
N ASN A 769 -4.09 20.88 -2.49
CA ASN A 769 -3.60 19.54 -2.21
C ASN A 769 -2.38 19.59 -1.27
N PRO A 770 -2.31 18.74 -0.23
CA PRO A 770 -1.12 18.67 0.59
C PRO A 770 0.07 18.15 -0.22
N TYR A 771 1.28 18.61 0.13
CA TYR A 771 2.48 18.10 -0.56
C TYR A 771 2.63 16.58 -0.42
N ARG A 772 2.42 16.05 0.79
CA ARG A 772 2.44 14.59 1.04
C ARG A 772 1.16 13.93 0.51
N SER A 773 0.99 13.95 -0.81
CA SER A 773 -0.15 13.32 -1.48
C SER A 773 0.18 12.79 -2.86
N VAL A 774 -0.69 11.93 -3.34
CA VAL A 774 -0.77 11.47 -4.73
C VAL A 774 -2.00 12.12 -5.35
N CYS A 775 -1.78 12.97 -6.37
CA CYS A 775 -2.85 13.53 -7.18
C CYS A 775 -3.11 12.63 -8.38
N THR A 776 -4.37 12.40 -8.70
CA THR A 776 -4.79 11.71 -9.93
C THR A 776 -6.10 12.28 -10.47
N ILE A 777 -6.38 12.05 -11.74
CA ILE A 777 -7.67 12.41 -12.37
C ILE A 777 -8.70 11.33 -12.07
N SER A 778 -8.32 10.07 -12.27
CA SER A 778 -9.17 8.92 -12.05
C SER A 778 -8.36 7.74 -11.48
N SER A 779 -9.00 6.87 -10.72
CA SER A 779 -8.44 5.58 -10.34
C SER A 779 -8.99 4.47 -11.23
N HIS A 780 -8.46 3.25 -11.08
CA HIS A 780 -8.98 2.07 -11.77
C HIS A 780 -10.43 1.71 -11.39
N ASP A 781 -10.94 2.23 -10.27
CA ASP A 781 -12.31 2.03 -9.78
C ASP A 781 -13.30 3.08 -10.28
N MET A 782 -12.81 4.08 -11.00
CA MET A 782 -13.59 5.24 -11.44
C MET A 782 -13.71 5.29 -12.97
N PRO A 783 -14.67 6.05 -13.51
CA PRO A 783 -14.66 6.44 -14.92
C PRO A 783 -13.33 7.13 -15.28
N THR A 784 -12.81 6.87 -16.48
CA THR A 784 -11.70 7.67 -17.03
C THR A 784 -12.15 9.13 -17.22
N LEU A 785 -11.21 10.04 -17.43
CA LEU A 785 -11.53 11.45 -17.69
C LEU A 785 -12.60 11.62 -18.78
N ARG A 786 -12.47 10.87 -19.88
CA ARG A 786 -13.41 10.95 -21.01
C ARG A 786 -14.79 10.41 -20.65
N GLN A 787 -14.87 9.30 -19.92
CA GLN A 787 -16.13 8.75 -19.45
C GLN A 787 -16.81 9.70 -18.46
N TRP A 788 -16.06 10.17 -17.46
CA TRP A 788 -16.56 11.11 -16.46
C TRP A 788 -17.09 12.39 -17.09
N TRP A 789 -16.44 12.88 -18.15
CA TRP A 789 -16.84 14.09 -18.88
C TRP A 789 -18.22 13.97 -19.53
N ASP A 790 -18.49 12.82 -20.16
CA ASP A 790 -19.71 12.60 -20.94
C ASP A 790 -20.82 11.88 -20.17
N GLU A 791 -20.56 11.42 -18.96
CA GLU A 791 -21.52 10.68 -18.13
C GLU A 791 -22.62 11.56 -17.54
N ASP A 792 -22.31 12.83 -17.21
CA ASP A 792 -23.21 13.80 -16.59
C ASP A 792 -22.91 15.21 -17.12
N PHE A 793 -23.72 15.69 -18.05
CA PHE A 793 -23.53 16.98 -18.72
C PHE A 793 -23.74 18.20 -17.81
N GLU A 794 -24.60 18.11 -16.81
CA GLU A 794 -24.79 19.20 -15.82
C GLU A 794 -23.54 19.34 -14.95
N ARG A 795 -23.03 18.22 -14.44
CA ARG A 795 -21.80 18.17 -13.65
C ARG A 795 -20.61 18.74 -14.43
N THR A 796 -20.43 18.29 -15.67
CA THR A 796 -19.31 18.76 -16.52
C THR A 796 -19.44 20.22 -16.92
N GLN A 797 -20.67 20.72 -17.15
CA GLN A 797 -20.88 22.14 -17.39
C GLN A 797 -20.50 22.98 -16.16
N ALA A 798 -20.87 22.52 -14.96
CA ALA A 798 -20.48 23.19 -13.71
C ALA A 798 -18.94 23.18 -13.52
N TYR A 799 -18.29 22.04 -13.81
CA TYR A 799 -16.83 21.91 -13.74
C TYR A 799 -16.14 22.83 -14.76
N TYR A 800 -16.63 22.86 -15.99
CA TYR A 800 -16.13 23.71 -17.08
C TYR A 800 -16.15 25.19 -16.69
N ASN A 801 -17.26 25.65 -16.08
CA ASN A 801 -17.40 27.04 -15.65
C ASN A 801 -16.57 27.37 -14.42
N SER A 802 -16.65 26.51 -13.35
CA SER A 802 -16.09 26.85 -12.03
C SER A 802 -14.63 26.46 -11.84
N MET A 803 -14.21 25.33 -12.41
CA MET A 803 -12.83 24.81 -12.26
C MET A 803 -11.92 25.17 -13.42
N LEU A 804 -12.45 25.18 -14.64
CA LEU A 804 -11.68 25.55 -15.83
C LEU A 804 -11.80 27.04 -16.17
N TYR A 805 -12.71 27.76 -15.49
CA TYR A 805 -12.95 29.20 -15.69
C TYR A 805 -13.30 29.55 -17.14
N ARG A 806 -14.12 28.72 -17.78
CA ARG A 806 -14.52 28.90 -19.18
C ARG A 806 -16.00 29.21 -19.29
N GLY A 807 -16.34 30.11 -20.20
CA GLY A 807 -17.73 30.45 -20.53
C GLY A 807 -18.25 29.64 -21.72
N GLY A 808 -19.56 29.67 -21.92
CA GLY A 808 -20.24 28.97 -22.99
C GLY A 808 -20.56 27.52 -22.65
N ALA A 809 -21.02 26.76 -23.63
CA ALA A 809 -21.33 25.34 -23.45
C ALA A 809 -20.07 24.49 -23.42
N ALA A 810 -20.00 23.55 -22.46
CA ALA A 810 -18.94 22.58 -22.42
C ALA A 810 -19.00 21.68 -23.68
N PRO A 811 -17.88 21.47 -24.37
CA PRO A 811 -17.88 20.64 -25.59
C PRO A 811 -18.03 19.15 -25.24
N HIS A 812 -18.81 18.42 -26.03
CA HIS A 812 -19.00 16.97 -25.97
C HIS A 812 -18.89 16.35 -27.36
N PRO A 813 -18.19 15.20 -27.50
CA PRO A 813 -17.34 14.54 -26.50
C PRO A 813 -16.14 15.42 -26.14
N LEU A 814 -15.41 15.02 -25.05
CA LEU A 814 -14.22 15.74 -24.56
C LEU A 814 -13.18 15.88 -25.69
N PRO A 815 -12.83 17.11 -26.13
CA PRO A 815 -11.78 17.29 -27.15
C PRO A 815 -10.39 17.14 -26.55
N GLY A 816 -9.40 16.73 -27.38
CA GLY A 816 -8.03 16.47 -26.93
C GLY A 816 -7.34 17.68 -26.30
N TRP A 817 -7.54 18.88 -26.84
CA TRP A 817 -6.99 20.11 -26.28
C TRP A 817 -7.47 20.42 -24.86
N LEU A 818 -8.74 20.10 -24.57
CA LEU A 818 -9.32 20.32 -23.24
C LEU A 818 -8.86 19.24 -22.26
N ALA A 819 -8.74 17.99 -22.72
CA ALA A 819 -8.10 16.93 -21.96
C ALA A 819 -6.66 17.31 -21.57
N ARG A 820 -5.89 17.88 -22.52
CA ARG A 820 -4.54 18.37 -22.26
C ARG A 820 -4.51 19.50 -21.21
N ASP A 821 -5.45 20.44 -21.24
CA ASP A 821 -5.58 21.50 -20.21
C ASP A 821 -5.84 20.89 -18.82
N ILE A 822 -6.78 19.93 -18.73
CA ILE A 822 -7.11 19.26 -17.46
C ILE A 822 -5.91 18.47 -16.92
N VAL A 823 -5.22 17.70 -17.77
CA VAL A 823 -3.99 16.96 -17.41
C VAL A 823 -2.92 17.94 -16.91
N GLY A 824 -2.68 19.03 -17.62
CA GLY A 824 -1.71 20.06 -17.25
C GLY A 824 -1.99 20.68 -15.86
N ARG A 825 -3.26 20.97 -15.57
CA ARG A 825 -3.70 21.50 -14.26
C ARG A 825 -3.42 20.53 -13.12
N HIS A 826 -3.65 19.23 -13.31
CA HIS A 826 -3.35 18.21 -12.30
C HIS A 826 -1.83 18.09 -12.07
N LEU A 827 -1.04 18.12 -13.14
CA LEU A 827 0.42 18.13 -13.02
C LEU A 827 0.96 19.37 -12.31
N MET A 828 0.29 20.52 -12.40
CA MET A 828 0.68 21.76 -11.68
C MET A 828 0.32 21.74 -10.19
N SER A 829 -0.43 20.74 -9.69
CA SER A 829 -0.78 20.63 -8.27
C SER A 829 0.46 20.59 -7.37
N PRO A 830 0.36 20.97 -6.08
CA PRO A 830 1.47 20.89 -5.14
C PRO A 830 1.79 19.48 -4.65
N SER A 831 0.97 18.48 -5.00
CA SER A 831 1.17 17.06 -4.59
C SER A 831 2.55 16.54 -4.99
N MET A 832 3.19 15.75 -4.12
CA MET A 832 4.50 15.12 -4.40
C MET A 832 4.45 14.26 -5.66
N LEU A 833 3.44 13.41 -5.77
CA LEU A 833 3.24 12.55 -6.93
C LEU A 833 1.97 12.98 -7.70
N CYS A 834 2.06 13.03 -9.01
CA CYS A 834 0.90 13.10 -9.89
C CYS A 834 0.95 11.89 -10.83
N ILE A 835 0.07 10.91 -10.57
CA ILE A 835 0.06 9.63 -11.29
C ILE A 835 -1.25 9.52 -12.05
N LEU A 836 -1.18 9.51 -13.37
CA LEU A 836 -2.35 9.45 -14.25
C LEU A 836 -2.48 8.07 -14.86
N SER A 837 -3.71 7.62 -15.09
CA SER A 837 -3.92 6.38 -15.85
C SER A 837 -3.40 6.51 -17.27
N VAL A 838 -2.99 5.41 -17.88
CA VAL A 838 -2.56 5.41 -19.29
C VAL A 838 -3.70 5.93 -20.19
N GLN A 839 -4.95 5.68 -19.86
CA GLN A 839 -6.13 6.17 -20.58
C GLN A 839 -6.26 7.69 -20.51
N ASP A 840 -5.99 8.28 -19.35
CA ASP A 840 -6.04 9.74 -19.15
C ASP A 840 -4.88 10.43 -19.87
N TRP A 841 -3.71 9.82 -19.94
CA TRP A 841 -2.63 10.28 -20.82
C TRP A 841 -3.04 10.22 -22.28
N LEU A 842 -3.63 9.12 -22.75
CA LEU A 842 -4.05 8.97 -24.14
C LEU A 842 -5.21 9.91 -24.53
N ALA A 843 -5.99 10.39 -23.56
CA ALA A 843 -7.10 11.32 -23.79
C ALA A 843 -6.67 12.63 -24.48
N ILE A 844 -5.40 13.04 -24.35
CA ILE A 844 -4.88 14.28 -24.94
C ILE A 844 -4.71 14.20 -26.46
N ASP A 845 -4.68 12.99 -27.03
CA ASP A 845 -4.47 12.76 -28.47
C ASP A 845 -5.69 12.08 -29.09
N GLU A 846 -6.44 12.82 -29.90
CA GLU A 846 -7.69 12.35 -30.52
C GLU A 846 -7.50 11.24 -31.55
N LYS A 847 -6.29 11.11 -32.11
CA LYS A 847 -5.98 10.06 -33.09
C LYS A 847 -5.54 8.76 -32.42
N LEU A 848 -4.92 8.89 -31.24
CA LEU A 848 -4.32 7.76 -30.54
C LEU A 848 -5.26 7.12 -29.51
N ARG A 849 -6.17 7.88 -28.92
CA ARG A 849 -7.13 7.38 -27.93
C ARG A 849 -8.17 6.42 -28.52
N LEU A 850 -8.76 5.54 -27.70
CA LEU A 850 -9.83 4.65 -28.16
C LEU A 850 -11.02 5.42 -28.75
N ALA A 851 -11.60 4.90 -29.83
CA ALA A 851 -12.82 5.49 -30.42
C ALA A 851 -14.00 5.39 -29.43
N ASP A 852 -14.21 4.22 -28.82
CA ASP A 852 -15.23 4.02 -27.79
C ASP A 852 -14.60 4.23 -26.39
N GLN A 853 -14.95 5.33 -25.74
CA GLN A 853 -14.48 5.66 -24.39
C GLN A 853 -14.99 4.67 -23.34
N ASN A 854 -16.09 3.96 -23.55
CA ASN A 854 -16.60 2.99 -22.58
C ASN A 854 -15.72 1.73 -22.50
N ALA A 855 -14.95 1.44 -23.54
CA ALA A 855 -13.98 0.37 -23.57
C ALA A 855 -12.70 0.68 -22.74
N GLU A 856 -12.54 1.90 -22.25
CA GLU A 856 -11.41 2.30 -21.38
C GLU A 856 -11.57 1.85 -19.92
N ARG A 857 -12.77 1.43 -19.51
CA ARG A 857 -13.07 1.10 -18.12
C ARG A 857 -12.30 -0.14 -17.63
N ILE A 858 -11.65 -0.02 -16.46
CA ILE A 858 -10.93 -1.13 -15.82
C ILE A 858 -11.86 -1.88 -14.89
N ASN A 859 -12.47 -1.19 -13.92
CA ASN A 859 -13.36 -1.77 -12.91
C ASN A 859 -14.68 -1.00 -12.79
N ILE A 860 -15.72 -1.71 -12.39
CA ILE A 860 -17.01 -1.15 -11.98
C ILE A 860 -17.31 -1.72 -10.59
N PRO A 861 -16.99 -0.99 -9.51
CA PRO A 861 -17.09 -1.51 -8.13
C PRO A 861 -18.49 -1.97 -7.73
N ALA A 862 -19.52 -1.38 -8.29
CA ALA A 862 -20.92 -1.79 -8.07
C ALA A 862 -21.26 -3.17 -8.68
N ASN A 863 -20.43 -3.68 -9.56
CA ASN A 863 -20.60 -5.01 -10.17
C ASN A 863 -19.66 -6.03 -9.52
N PRO A 864 -20.14 -6.87 -8.58
CA PRO A 864 -19.29 -7.84 -7.87
C PRO A 864 -18.74 -8.96 -8.76
N LYS A 865 -19.28 -9.11 -9.98
CA LYS A 865 -18.84 -10.09 -10.98
C LYS A 865 -18.26 -9.40 -12.21
N HIS A 866 -17.50 -8.31 -12.01
CA HIS A 866 -16.83 -7.61 -13.10
C HIS A 866 -15.71 -8.46 -13.70
N TYR A 867 -15.63 -8.49 -15.03
CA TYR A 867 -14.55 -9.14 -15.75
C TYR A 867 -13.42 -8.14 -16.00
N TRP A 868 -12.27 -8.29 -15.32
CA TRP A 868 -11.08 -7.45 -15.44
C TRP A 868 -10.28 -7.81 -16.70
N ARG A 869 -10.73 -7.30 -17.85
CA ARG A 869 -10.18 -7.66 -19.17
C ARG A 869 -9.75 -6.47 -20.02
N TYR A 870 -9.69 -5.27 -19.43
CA TYR A 870 -9.19 -4.10 -20.15
C TYR A 870 -7.77 -4.36 -20.64
N ARG A 871 -7.51 -4.04 -21.89
CA ARG A 871 -6.22 -4.17 -22.53
C ARG A 871 -5.93 -2.93 -23.37
N MET A 872 -4.70 -2.41 -23.29
CA MET A 872 -4.27 -1.32 -24.15
C MET A 872 -4.49 -1.70 -25.62
N HIS A 873 -5.06 -0.77 -26.40
CA HIS A 873 -5.28 -0.97 -27.83
C HIS A 873 -4.04 -0.63 -28.65
N VAL A 874 -3.14 0.21 -28.09
CA VAL A 874 -1.84 0.59 -28.65
C VAL A 874 -0.76 -0.25 -28.04
N SER A 875 0.20 -0.74 -28.85
CA SER A 875 1.38 -1.45 -28.32
C SER A 875 2.36 -0.46 -27.69
N ILE A 876 3.17 -0.94 -26.74
CA ILE A 876 4.23 -0.12 -26.11
C ILE A 876 5.23 0.34 -27.18
N GLU A 877 5.52 -0.50 -28.16
CA GLU A 877 6.40 -0.15 -29.28
C GLU A 877 5.83 1.02 -30.12
N ASP A 878 4.50 1.01 -30.36
CA ASP A 878 3.84 2.10 -31.10
C ASP A 878 3.84 3.40 -30.27
N LEU A 879 3.64 3.32 -28.93
CA LEU A 879 3.81 4.47 -28.03
C LEU A 879 5.23 5.03 -28.09
N MET A 880 6.23 4.16 -28.09
CA MET A 880 7.64 4.56 -28.16
C MET A 880 8.00 5.22 -29.50
N GLN A 881 7.37 4.79 -30.60
CA GLN A 881 7.59 5.33 -31.94
C GLN A 881 6.79 6.59 -32.23
N ASN A 882 5.69 6.84 -31.50
CA ASN A 882 4.87 8.04 -31.66
C ASN A 882 5.57 9.28 -31.05
N THR A 883 6.37 9.94 -31.85
CA THR A 883 7.17 11.08 -31.41
C THR A 883 6.31 12.24 -30.93
N ASP A 884 5.25 12.58 -31.67
CA ASP A 884 4.37 13.70 -31.33
C ASP A 884 3.69 13.52 -29.97
N PHE A 885 3.16 12.34 -29.72
CA PHE A 885 2.54 12.03 -28.42
C PHE A 885 3.55 12.02 -27.28
N ARG A 886 4.71 11.39 -27.51
CA ARG A 886 5.79 11.33 -26.52
C ARG A 886 6.31 12.73 -26.16
N GLU A 887 6.51 13.61 -27.16
CA GLU A 887 6.92 15.00 -26.95
C GLU A 887 5.85 15.80 -26.18
N ASN A 888 4.57 15.63 -26.52
CA ASN A 888 3.47 16.27 -25.78
C ASN A 888 3.42 15.88 -24.29
N VAL A 889 3.60 14.60 -23.99
CA VAL A 889 3.67 14.12 -22.59
C VAL A 889 4.90 14.69 -21.89
N THR A 890 6.06 14.63 -22.55
CA THR A 890 7.32 15.17 -22.01
C THR A 890 7.20 16.67 -21.71
N GLU A 891 6.65 17.44 -22.64
CA GLU A 891 6.43 18.87 -22.45
C GLU A 891 5.58 19.19 -21.21
N LEU A 892 4.46 18.48 -21.04
CA LEU A 892 3.58 18.65 -19.88
C LEU A 892 4.29 18.31 -18.56
N VAL A 893 5.08 17.24 -18.54
CA VAL A 893 5.87 16.83 -17.38
C VAL A 893 6.92 17.88 -17.02
N CYS A 894 7.72 18.31 -17.99
CA CYS A 894 8.79 19.30 -17.78
C CYS A 894 8.22 20.68 -17.37
N GLN A 895 7.16 21.16 -18.04
CA GLN A 895 6.51 22.45 -17.68
C GLN A 895 5.96 22.46 -16.26
N SER A 896 5.58 21.30 -15.72
CA SER A 896 5.10 21.18 -14.34
C SER A 896 6.22 21.02 -13.29
N GLY A 897 7.49 20.91 -13.70
CA GLY A 897 8.63 20.67 -12.81
C GLY A 897 8.58 19.31 -12.11
N ARG A 898 8.10 18.26 -12.81
CA ARG A 898 7.91 16.90 -12.27
C ARG A 898 8.84 15.85 -12.89
N GLU A 899 9.92 16.29 -13.49
CA GLU A 899 10.92 15.42 -14.12
C GLU A 899 11.92 14.79 -13.14
#